data_7d13e87079c64f7b6b0ea80fb54c5a60
#
_entry.id   7d13e87079c64f7b6b0ea80fb54c5a60
#
_cell.length_a   1.000
_cell.length_b   1.000
_cell.length_c   1.000
_cell.angle_alpha   90.00
_cell.angle_beta   90.00
_cell.angle_gamma   90.00
#
_symmetry.space_group_name_H-M   'P 1'
#
loop_
_entity.id
_entity.type
_entity.pdbx_description
1 polymer ?
#
loop_
_entity_poly.entity_id
_entity_poly.type
_entity_poly.pdbx_seq_one_letter_code
_entity_poly.pdbx_strand_id
1 'polypeptide(L)'
;MRKSLSYKILLSVLGITSLYVFHNPVASAITYEGSRLNGEGAPITITDNQISINGQTINLTTNSIVEGYRSQANDANHNHVTINNSHVSTVYGGFGINANNNEVTLNNGSNTASVFGGYSNASIDNPGDTNGNTVTINESTVTNIYGGYSGYGSAKDNTVIINNSTISGRYYDIIGGYAPKGKSATGNIIKIIGKSNIENASIYGGRSNSGNINVEDVITGNTLTLDSWSGSTKSVKNFNGINFDNINWQNGGTVLTITEGADNDLANTEINLNSIAGGSKIAVGDTMTLIESNKNVNLGIKKDNIKVKDNFFAGVAAQGTGTATVKDDGSVEFKVNTFKLNDQIDIVAENRAVAAAFVNQGTDLISDSLDTISRDDNYGVKTFAAVHGNRSKYDVNSDIKINGWSTIVGVGNADKFDNGSEFSWGVFYENGSGNYRTFNEFNNEFFRGDGSLVYNGGGIAARYTNKNGVYTEGSLRSGMLKSDMDNALRDGAGNFYGYESKSAYYGAHLGIGKIISLSESSDLDVYGKFFHTYTEGDSFKVANDEFEFDSINSDRLRIGARITSNKENKFSTYYGLAYEYEFNGDADMTAQGLKAPTQSLQGSSVMAEVGFNYQPTPTSPWSFDLNMRGYAGERQGGSFNVQATYTF
;
A
#
# COMPACT_ATOMS: atom_id res chain seq x y z
N MET A 1 -18.53 37.01 -58.76
CA MET A 1 -17.27 37.39 -58.11
C MET A 1 -17.54 37.64 -56.62
N ARG A 2 -17.32 36.67 -55.76
CA ARG A 2 -17.31 36.89 -54.31
C ARG A 2 -15.87 36.71 -53.86
N LYS A 3 -15.28 37.79 -53.36
CA LYS A 3 -13.91 37.82 -52.80
C LYS A 3 -13.92 37.03 -51.50
N SER A 4 -13.07 36.01 -51.39
CA SER A 4 -12.76 35.36 -50.13
C SER A 4 -11.94 36.31 -49.29
N LEU A 5 -12.44 36.69 -48.15
CA LEU A 5 -11.69 37.47 -47.14
C LEU A 5 -10.86 36.46 -46.33
N SER A 6 -9.55 36.42 -46.59
CA SER A 6 -8.60 35.69 -45.74
C SER A 6 -8.30 36.57 -44.53
N TYR A 7 -8.71 36.16 -43.35
CA TYR A 7 -8.27 36.82 -42.12
C TYR A 7 -6.95 36.18 -41.68
N LYS A 8 -5.83 36.85 -41.93
CA LYS A 8 -4.60 36.64 -41.19
C LYS A 8 -4.74 37.42 -39.89
N ILE A 9 -4.96 36.73 -38.77
CA ILE A 9 -4.80 37.35 -37.47
C ILE A 9 -3.30 37.35 -37.19
N LEU A 10 -2.66 38.48 -37.44
CA LEU A 10 -1.23 38.68 -37.12
C LEU A 10 -1.14 39.02 -35.64
N LEU A 11 -0.90 38.04 -34.79
CA LEU A 11 -0.52 38.23 -33.39
C LEU A 11 0.99 38.45 -33.28
N SER A 12 1.50 39.45 -34.04
CA SER A 12 2.95 39.74 -34.11
C SER A 12 3.53 40.40 -32.86
N VAL A 13 2.71 40.73 -31.85
CA VAL A 13 3.19 41.40 -30.62
C VAL A 13 3.51 40.41 -29.50
N LEU A 14 3.15 39.14 -29.65
CA LEU A 14 3.28 38.14 -28.59
C LEU A 14 4.12 36.89 -28.97
N GLY A 15 4.86 36.93 -30.06
CA GLY A 15 5.70 35.78 -30.47
C GLY A 15 4.94 34.60 -31.08
N ILE A 16 3.65 34.73 -31.39
CA ILE A 16 2.85 33.70 -32.04
C ILE A 16 3.06 33.82 -33.55
N THR A 17 3.71 32.86 -34.16
CA THR A 17 4.11 32.95 -35.56
C THR A 17 3.12 32.40 -36.58
N SER A 18 2.09 31.60 -36.21
CA SER A 18 0.97 31.31 -37.12
C SER A 18 -0.16 30.47 -36.50
N LEU A 19 -1.38 30.99 -36.52
CA LEU A 19 -2.61 30.22 -36.46
C LEU A 19 -3.15 30.15 -37.89
N TYR A 20 -3.17 28.99 -38.54
CA TYR A 20 -3.76 28.83 -39.87
C TYR A 20 -5.21 28.36 -39.76
N VAL A 21 -6.14 29.25 -40.11
CA VAL A 21 -7.55 28.87 -40.26
C VAL A 21 -7.82 28.63 -41.76
N PHE A 22 -8.04 27.41 -42.16
CA PHE A 22 -8.46 27.06 -43.52
C PHE A 22 -9.99 27.04 -43.58
N HIS A 23 -10.58 27.97 -44.34
CA HIS A 23 -12.01 27.92 -44.65
C HIS A 23 -12.23 27.16 -45.94
N ASN A 24 -12.77 25.96 -45.84
CA ASN A 24 -13.40 25.21 -46.91
C ASN A 24 -14.88 25.04 -46.52
N PRO A 25 -15.86 25.14 -47.43
CA PRO A 25 -17.27 25.11 -47.07
C PRO A 25 -17.79 23.76 -46.53
N VAL A 26 -16.89 22.80 -46.35
CA VAL A 26 -17.15 21.50 -45.67
C VAL A 26 -16.05 21.30 -44.65
N ALA A 27 -16.30 21.75 -43.42
CA ALA A 27 -15.53 21.51 -42.20
C ALA A 27 -14.08 22.07 -42.18
N SER A 28 -13.87 23.14 -41.42
CA SER A 28 -12.54 23.73 -41.16
C SER A 28 -11.81 22.94 -40.06
N ALA A 29 -10.70 22.30 -40.37
CA ALA A 29 -9.78 21.80 -39.36
C ALA A 29 -8.93 22.96 -38.82
N ILE A 30 -8.87 23.10 -37.51
CA ILE A 30 -7.94 24.02 -36.83
C ILE A 30 -6.74 23.21 -36.40
N THR A 31 -5.57 23.52 -36.96
CA THR A 31 -4.30 22.92 -36.53
C THR A 31 -3.66 23.87 -35.51
N TYR A 32 -3.36 23.32 -34.34
CA TYR A 32 -2.74 24.06 -33.26
C TYR A 32 -1.31 23.54 -33.02
N GLU A 33 -0.31 24.41 -33.16
CA GLU A 33 1.11 24.10 -32.95
C GLU A 33 1.59 24.70 -31.61
N GLY A 34 1.74 23.87 -30.58
CA GLY A 34 1.96 24.34 -29.20
C GLY A 34 3.35 24.87 -28.89
N SER A 35 4.37 24.23 -29.41
CA SER A 35 5.75 24.54 -29.00
C SER A 35 6.31 25.83 -29.58
N ARG A 36 5.73 26.35 -30.65
CA ARG A 36 6.10 27.69 -31.15
C ARG A 36 5.68 28.81 -30.22
N LEU A 37 4.79 28.55 -29.26
CA LEU A 37 4.31 29.55 -28.31
C LEU A 37 5.22 29.63 -27.06
N ASN A 38 5.74 28.51 -26.60
CA ASN A 38 6.45 28.41 -25.32
C ASN A 38 7.88 27.82 -25.44
N GLY A 39 8.29 27.41 -26.65
CA GLY A 39 9.53 26.66 -26.90
C GLY A 39 9.30 25.14 -26.92
N GLU A 40 10.28 24.41 -27.43
CA GLU A 40 10.24 22.94 -27.49
C GLU A 40 10.11 22.36 -26.09
N GLY A 41 9.21 21.39 -25.91
CA GLY A 41 8.97 20.72 -24.63
C GLY A 41 7.96 21.39 -23.67
N ALA A 42 7.41 22.55 -24.02
CA ALA A 42 6.39 23.18 -23.17
C ALA A 42 5.06 22.42 -23.19
N PRO A 43 4.41 22.15 -22.01
CA PRO A 43 3.17 21.39 -21.95
C PRO A 43 1.98 22.16 -22.54
N ILE A 44 1.12 21.44 -23.26
CA ILE A 44 -0.17 21.93 -23.75
C ILE A 44 -1.29 21.23 -22.99
N THR A 45 -2.21 22.00 -22.42
CA THR A 45 -3.41 21.47 -21.78
C THR A 45 -4.65 22.06 -22.43
N ILE A 46 -5.59 21.19 -22.81
CA ILE A 46 -6.90 21.54 -23.36
C ILE A 46 -7.95 21.00 -22.39
N THR A 47 -8.92 21.83 -22.03
CA THR A 47 -10.01 21.45 -21.14
C THR A 47 -11.31 22.06 -21.66
N ASP A 48 -12.40 21.27 -21.68
CA ASP A 48 -13.74 21.69 -22.14
C ASP A 48 -13.71 22.32 -23.52
N ASN A 49 -12.97 21.75 -24.45
CA ASN A 49 -12.72 22.30 -25.81
C ASN A 49 -12.08 23.69 -25.84
N GLN A 50 -11.38 24.07 -24.79
CA GLN A 50 -10.71 25.36 -24.70
C GLN A 50 -9.23 25.20 -24.41
N ILE A 51 -8.42 26.03 -25.02
CA ILE A 51 -7.00 26.16 -24.71
C ILE A 51 -6.72 27.61 -24.30
N SER A 52 -5.97 27.76 -23.20
CA SER A 52 -5.54 29.09 -22.75
C SER A 52 -4.07 29.29 -23.09
N ILE A 53 -3.77 30.37 -23.83
CA ILE A 53 -2.42 30.72 -24.27
C ILE A 53 -2.21 32.19 -23.99
N ASN A 54 -1.18 32.52 -23.20
CA ASN A 54 -0.86 33.90 -22.82
C ASN A 54 -2.10 34.72 -22.34
N GLY A 55 -3.01 34.06 -21.60
CA GLY A 55 -4.23 34.66 -21.09
C GLY A 55 -5.38 34.78 -22.09
N GLN A 56 -5.23 34.28 -23.32
CA GLN A 56 -6.32 34.21 -24.31
C GLN A 56 -6.90 32.79 -24.35
N THR A 57 -8.24 32.68 -24.34
CA THR A 57 -8.96 31.41 -24.48
C THR A 57 -9.36 31.18 -25.93
N ILE A 58 -8.96 30.03 -26.49
CA ILE A 58 -9.30 29.61 -27.85
C ILE A 58 -10.27 28.42 -27.75
N ASN A 59 -11.42 28.51 -28.42
CA ASN A 59 -12.37 27.39 -28.50
C ASN A 59 -11.99 26.47 -29.65
N LEU A 60 -11.90 25.19 -29.37
CA LEU A 60 -11.66 24.13 -30.33
C LEU A 60 -12.98 23.54 -30.83
N THR A 61 -12.94 22.97 -32.01
CA THR A 61 -14.06 22.23 -32.60
C THR A 61 -13.71 20.74 -32.74
N THR A 62 -14.73 19.92 -33.00
CA THR A 62 -14.53 18.46 -33.23
C THR A 62 -13.62 18.15 -34.42
N ASN A 63 -13.34 19.12 -35.29
CA ASN A 63 -12.42 19.00 -36.41
C ASN A 63 -11.01 19.53 -36.12
N SER A 64 -10.75 20.01 -34.90
CA SER A 64 -9.44 20.56 -34.55
C SER A 64 -8.38 19.50 -34.50
N ILE A 65 -7.20 19.81 -35.00
CA ILE A 65 -5.97 18.99 -34.88
C ILE A 65 -5.09 19.66 -33.83
N VAL A 66 -4.61 18.88 -32.88
CA VAL A 66 -3.74 19.33 -31.80
C VAL A 66 -2.35 18.72 -31.98
N GLU A 67 -1.34 19.55 -31.98
CA GLU A 67 0.06 19.14 -32.16
C GLU A 67 0.91 19.73 -31.03
N GLY A 68 1.63 18.90 -30.29
CA GLY A 68 2.56 19.35 -29.26
C GLY A 68 3.66 20.21 -29.87
N TYR A 69 4.27 19.71 -30.91
CA TYR A 69 5.16 20.46 -31.80
C TYR A 69 5.09 19.91 -33.22
N ARG A 70 5.11 20.80 -34.20
CA ARG A 70 5.19 20.45 -35.61
C ARG A 70 6.40 21.11 -36.28
N SER A 71 7.22 20.30 -36.94
CA SER A 71 8.25 20.77 -37.84
C SER A 71 8.31 19.90 -39.10
N GLN A 72 8.56 20.52 -40.23
CA GLN A 72 8.82 19.78 -41.47
C GLN A 72 10.33 19.55 -41.73
N ALA A 73 11.18 20.23 -40.99
CA ALA A 73 12.61 20.24 -41.19
C ALA A 73 13.45 19.88 -39.96
N ASN A 74 12.83 19.81 -38.78
CA ASN A 74 13.48 19.52 -37.51
C ASN A 74 12.79 18.36 -36.78
N ASP A 75 13.41 17.94 -35.70
CA ASP A 75 12.87 16.96 -34.76
C ASP A 75 11.75 17.58 -33.90
N ALA A 76 10.85 16.72 -33.41
CA ALA A 76 9.74 17.08 -32.54
C ALA A 76 9.73 16.17 -31.31
N ASN A 77 10.67 16.42 -30.40
CA ASN A 77 10.93 15.56 -29.23
C ASN A 77 10.46 16.20 -27.92
N HIS A 78 10.17 15.38 -26.89
CA HIS A 78 9.90 15.80 -25.50
C HIS A 78 8.70 16.76 -25.35
N ASN A 79 7.67 16.62 -26.18
CA ASN A 79 6.47 17.43 -26.08
C ASN A 79 5.41 16.74 -25.22
N HIS A 80 4.58 17.52 -24.51
CA HIS A 80 3.52 17.05 -23.65
C HIS A 80 2.18 17.65 -24.06
N VAL A 81 1.19 16.81 -24.36
CA VAL A 81 -0.17 17.22 -24.73
C VAL A 81 -1.18 16.57 -23.79
N THR A 82 -1.99 17.37 -23.12
CA THR A 82 -3.07 16.89 -22.25
C THR A 82 -4.41 17.41 -22.75
N ILE A 83 -5.37 16.50 -22.94
CA ILE A 83 -6.74 16.77 -23.39
C ILE A 83 -7.70 16.33 -22.30
N ASN A 84 -8.48 17.25 -21.75
CA ASN A 84 -9.47 16.98 -20.71
C ASN A 84 -10.86 17.35 -21.20
N ASN A 85 -11.83 16.43 -21.07
CA ASN A 85 -13.24 16.65 -21.41
C ASN A 85 -13.45 17.40 -22.74
N SER A 86 -12.74 16.97 -23.79
CA SER A 86 -12.69 17.73 -25.06
C SER A 86 -12.83 16.84 -26.28
N HIS A 87 -13.44 17.39 -27.33
CA HIS A 87 -13.61 16.72 -28.62
C HIS A 87 -12.69 17.33 -29.68
N VAL A 88 -11.70 16.55 -30.13
CA VAL A 88 -10.76 16.95 -31.18
C VAL A 88 -10.60 15.84 -32.22
N SER A 89 -10.24 16.18 -33.44
CA SER A 89 -10.11 15.19 -34.52
C SER A 89 -8.86 14.34 -34.34
N THR A 90 -7.70 14.96 -34.25
CA THR A 90 -6.41 14.26 -34.21
C THR A 90 -5.47 14.94 -33.22
N VAL A 91 -4.70 14.11 -32.49
CA VAL A 91 -3.69 14.58 -31.54
C VAL A 91 -2.34 13.99 -31.93
N TYR A 92 -1.32 14.82 -32.01
CA TYR A 92 0.08 14.45 -32.15
C TYR A 92 0.86 14.97 -30.96
N GLY A 93 1.58 14.12 -30.26
CA GLY A 93 2.55 14.56 -29.26
C GLY A 93 3.66 15.37 -29.92
N GLY A 94 4.31 14.80 -30.95
CA GLY A 94 5.26 15.47 -31.83
C GLY A 94 5.06 15.08 -33.29
N PHE A 95 5.25 16.04 -34.21
CA PHE A 95 5.22 15.85 -35.64
C PHE A 95 6.49 16.45 -36.26
N GLY A 96 7.44 15.62 -36.69
CA GLY A 96 8.74 16.10 -37.18
C GLY A 96 9.52 15.08 -38.00
N ILE A 97 10.81 15.35 -38.23
CA ILE A 97 11.70 14.34 -38.84
C ILE A 97 11.82 13.17 -37.86
N ASN A 98 12.37 13.38 -36.68
CA ASN A 98 12.24 12.49 -35.55
C ASN A 98 11.16 12.99 -34.59
N ALA A 99 10.38 12.11 -34.00
CA ALA A 99 9.35 12.45 -33.01
C ALA A 99 9.45 11.50 -31.83
N ASN A 100 10.38 11.77 -30.92
CA ASN A 100 10.77 10.89 -29.84
C ASN A 100 10.38 11.45 -28.47
N ASN A 101 10.11 10.55 -27.49
CA ASN A 101 9.89 10.89 -26.09
C ASN A 101 8.75 11.91 -25.88
N ASN A 102 7.74 11.89 -26.72
CA ASN A 102 6.56 12.74 -26.57
C ASN A 102 5.50 12.04 -25.71
N GLU A 103 4.68 12.81 -25.02
CA GLU A 103 3.62 12.33 -24.17
C GLU A 103 2.28 12.95 -24.59
N VAL A 104 1.26 12.08 -24.74
CA VAL A 104 -0.13 12.49 -24.99
C VAL A 104 -1.02 11.84 -23.94
N THR A 105 -1.82 12.67 -23.25
CA THR A 105 -2.78 12.20 -22.25
C THR A 105 -4.18 12.72 -22.57
N LEU A 106 -5.16 11.82 -22.70
CA LEU A 106 -6.58 12.11 -22.80
C LEU A 106 -7.29 11.70 -21.51
N ASN A 107 -8.11 12.59 -20.96
CA ASN A 107 -8.81 12.36 -19.69
C ASN A 107 -10.30 12.76 -19.77
N ASN A 108 -11.08 12.18 -18.85
CA ASN A 108 -12.41 12.67 -18.44
C ASN A 108 -13.41 12.83 -19.58
N GLY A 109 -13.66 11.80 -20.37
CA GLY A 109 -14.66 11.84 -21.45
C GLY A 109 -14.20 12.51 -22.73
N SER A 110 -12.91 12.73 -22.91
CA SER A 110 -12.37 13.25 -24.17
C SER A 110 -12.66 12.27 -25.34
N ASN A 111 -12.90 12.84 -26.53
CA ASN A 111 -13.21 12.06 -27.74
C ASN A 111 -12.31 12.50 -28.90
N THR A 112 -11.60 11.51 -29.49
CA THR A 112 -10.61 11.79 -30.54
C THR A 112 -10.62 10.66 -31.59
N ALA A 113 -10.58 11.02 -32.87
CA ALA A 113 -10.54 10.02 -33.92
C ALA A 113 -9.16 9.34 -34.02
N SER A 114 -8.06 10.09 -33.89
CA SER A 114 -6.71 9.50 -33.96
C SER A 114 -5.75 10.17 -32.98
N VAL A 115 -4.94 9.36 -32.31
CA VAL A 115 -3.88 9.80 -31.40
C VAL A 115 -2.55 9.20 -31.84
N PHE A 116 -1.53 10.05 -31.93
CA PHE A 116 -0.15 9.68 -32.21
C PHE A 116 0.73 10.21 -31.08
N GLY A 117 1.47 9.34 -30.40
CA GLY A 117 2.52 9.78 -29.46
C GLY A 117 3.59 10.56 -30.21
N GLY A 118 4.18 9.95 -31.26
CA GLY A 118 5.09 10.59 -32.21
C GLY A 118 4.71 10.25 -33.65
N TYR A 119 4.86 11.23 -34.55
CA TYR A 119 4.65 11.06 -35.99
C TYR A 119 5.84 11.59 -36.78
N SER A 120 6.53 10.70 -37.49
CA SER A 120 7.61 11.09 -38.40
C SER A 120 7.09 11.33 -39.80
N ASN A 121 7.32 12.52 -40.33
CA ASN A 121 7.05 12.94 -41.70
C ASN A 121 8.28 12.79 -42.64
N ALA A 122 9.33 12.14 -42.15
CA ALA A 122 10.59 11.95 -42.85
C ALA A 122 10.43 11.23 -44.18
N SER A 123 11.38 11.45 -45.10
CA SER A 123 11.42 10.83 -46.42
C SER A 123 12.28 9.57 -46.43
N ILE A 124 12.26 8.83 -47.56
CA ILE A 124 13.08 7.64 -47.74
C ILE A 124 14.60 7.96 -47.69
N ASP A 125 14.98 9.15 -48.17
CA ASP A 125 16.41 9.59 -48.22
C ASP A 125 16.91 10.09 -46.86
N ASN A 126 15.98 10.47 -45.96
CA ASN A 126 16.28 10.90 -44.59
C ASN A 126 15.25 10.30 -43.67
N PRO A 127 15.35 9.01 -43.34
CA PRO A 127 14.38 8.32 -42.49
C PRO A 127 14.45 8.82 -41.04
N GLY A 128 13.30 9.09 -40.44
CA GLY A 128 13.19 9.56 -39.06
C GLY A 128 12.50 8.56 -38.17
N ASP A 129 12.87 8.54 -36.91
CA ASP A 129 12.41 7.61 -35.92
C ASP A 129 11.31 8.19 -35.01
N THR A 130 10.49 7.28 -34.41
CA THR A 130 9.48 7.62 -33.41
C THR A 130 9.60 6.67 -32.24
N ASN A 131 10.50 7.02 -31.30
CA ASN A 131 10.87 6.15 -30.21
C ASN A 131 10.50 6.75 -28.85
N GLY A 132 10.19 5.89 -27.87
CA GLY A 132 9.98 6.29 -26.47
C GLY A 132 8.74 7.15 -26.21
N ASN A 133 7.79 7.23 -27.13
CA ASN A 133 6.59 8.04 -26.96
C ASN A 133 5.58 7.34 -26.05
N THR A 134 4.81 8.10 -25.29
CA THR A 134 3.76 7.61 -24.41
C THR A 134 2.40 8.19 -24.78
N VAL A 135 1.40 7.33 -24.93
CA VAL A 135 -0.01 7.69 -25.12
C VAL A 135 -0.82 7.10 -23.99
N THR A 136 -1.49 7.95 -23.22
CA THR A 136 -2.36 7.55 -22.10
C THR A 136 -3.78 8.00 -22.35
N ILE A 137 -4.72 7.07 -22.34
CA ILE A 137 -6.15 7.31 -22.55
C ILE A 137 -6.89 6.90 -21.28
N ASN A 138 -7.41 7.86 -20.53
CA ASN A 138 -8.16 7.66 -19.29
C ASN A 138 -9.62 8.07 -19.48
N GLU A 139 -10.57 7.17 -19.19
CA GLU A 139 -12.00 7.47 -19.19
C GLU A 139 -12.47 8.21 -20.45
N SER A 140 -11.92 7.85 -21.60
CA SER A 140 -12.05 8.59 -22.85
C SER A 140 -12.38 7.67 -24.03
N THR A 141 -12.79 8.25 -25.16
CA THR A 141 -13.11 7.50 -26.38
C THR A 141 -12.15 7.86 -27.51
N VAL A 142 -11.56 6.85 -28.14
CA VAL A 142 -10.64 7.03 -29.27
C VAL A 142 -10.97 6.02 -30.37
N THR A 143 -10.70 6.36 -31.64
CA THR A 143 -10.86 5.40 -32.73
C THR A 143 -9.54 4.68 -33.05
N ASN A 144 -8.45 5.41 -33.30
CA ASN A 144 -7.15 4.85 -33.61
C ASN A 144 -6.05 5.37 -32.70
N ILE A 145 -5.17 4.50 -32.25
CA ILE A 145 -4.06 4.86 -31.36
C ILE A 145 -2.75 4.33 -31.95
N TYR A 146 -1.76 5.22 -32.02
CA TYR A 146 -0.41 4.92 -32.45
C TYR A 146 0.56 5.43 -31.37
N GLY A 147 1.31 4.54 -30.71
CA GLY A 147 2.39 4.96 -29.82
C GLY A 147 3.43 5.75 -30.61
N GLY A 148 3.92 5.20 -31.73
CA GLY A 148 4.77 5.86 -32.70
C GLY A 148 4.41 5.50 -34.15
N TYR A 149 4.48 6.46 -35.07
CA TYR A 149 4.33 6.27 -36.51
C TYR A 149 5.54 6.79 -37.27
N SER A 150 6.30 5.91 -37.89
CA SER A 150 7.45 6.28 -38.72
C SER A 150 7.30 5.78 -40.15
N GLY A 151 7.18 6.68 -41.11
CA GLY A 151 7.03 6.33 -42.52
C GLY A 151 8.16 5.48 -43.08
N TYR A 152 9.40 5.77 -42.74
CA TYR A 152 10.61 5.15 -43.30
C TYR A 152 11.68 4.76 -42.28
N GLY A 153 11.60 5.23 -41.03
CA GLY A 153 12.50 4.85 -39.93
C GLY A 153 11.92 3.77 -39.03
N SER A 154 12.25 3.79 -37.76
CA SER A 154 11.80 2.85 -36.74
C SER A 154 10.78 3.46 -35.80
N ALA A 155 9.91 2.62 -35.21
CA ALA A 155 8.93 3.00 -34.17
C ALA A 155 9.13 2.07 -32.96
N LYS A 156 10.01 2.46 -32.03
CA LYS A 156 10.49 1.59 -30.95
C LYS A 156 10.17 2.15 -29.57
N ASP A 157 10.06 1.24 -28.60
CA ASP A 157 9.97 1.56 -27.16
C ASP A 157 8.83 2.52 -26.82
N ASN A 158 7.76 2.53 -27.64
CA ASN A 158 6.59 3.36 -27.39
C ASN A 158 5.63 2.66 -26.43
N THR A 159 4.92 3.45 -25.62
CA THR A 159 3.96 2.96 -24.65
C THR A 159 2.56 3.49 -24.94
N VAL A 160 1.56 2.60 -24.94
CA VAL A 160 0.14 2.93 -25.05
C VAL A 160 -0.59 2.38 -23.82
N ILE A 161 -1.26 3.25 -23.07
CA ILE A 161 -2.04 2.91 -21.89
C ILE A 161 -3.49 3.27 -22.13
N ILE A 162 -4.40 2.30 -21.98
CA ILE A 162 -5.85 2.48 -22.15
C ILE A 162 -6.52 2.08 -20.84
N ASN A 163 -7.05 3.06 -20.10
CA ASN A 163 -7.59 2.88 -18.78
C ASN A 163 -9.06 3.31 -18.73
N ASN A 164 -9.97 2.39 -18.41
CA ASN A 164 -11.41 2.60 -18.33
C ASN A 164 -11.99 3.35 -19.55
N SER A 165 -11.48 3.05 -20.73
CA SER A 165 -11.72 3.82 -21.95
C SER A 165 -12.34 2.97 -23.05
N THR A 166 -12.91 3.60 -24.08
CA THR A 166 -13.57 2.92 -25.20
C THR A 166 -12.84 3.17 -26.50
N ILE A 167 -12.54 2.10 -27.22
CA ILE A 167 -12.05 2.19 -28.60
C ILE A 167 -13.22 1.94 -29.54
N SER A 168 -13.64 2.99 -30.27
CA SER A 168 -14.86 2.97 -31.10
C SER A 168 -14.68 3.64 -32.45
N GLY A 169 -15.27 3.12 -33.52
CA GLY A 169 -15.23 3.61 -34.91
C GLY A 169 -15.49 2.48 -35.92
N ARG A 170 -15.11 2.60 -37.17
CA ARG A 170 -15.34 1.60 -38.22
C ARG A 170 -14.13 0.70 -38.52
N TYR A 171 -12.94 1.22 -38.30
CA TYR A 171 -11.65 0.52 -38.37
C TYR A 171 -10.85 0.94 -37.16
N TYR A 172 -10.55 0.00 -36.29
CA TYR A 172 -10.00 0.29 -34.97
C TYR A 172 -8.65 -0.37 -34.82
N ASP A 173 -7.63 0.42 -34.76
CA ASP A 173 -6.29 -0.10 -34.53
C ASP A 173 -5.69 0.51 -33.26
N ILE A 174 -5.14 -0.35 -32.42
CA ILE A 174 -4.27 0.00 -31.30
C ILE A 174 -2.89 -0.51 -31.69
N ILE A 175 -1.96 0.38 -31.95
CA ILE A 175 -0.64 0.03 -32.47
C ILE A 175 0.44 0.64 -31.56
N GLY A 176 1.29 -0.19 -30.99
CA GLY A 176 2.45 0.25 -30.22
C GLY A 176 3.42 1.05 -31.08
N GLY A 177 3.91 0.45 -32.16
CA GLY A 177 4.76 1.09 -33.16
C GLY A 177 4.34 0.74 -34.59
N TYR A 178 4.25 1.73 -35.49
CA TYR A 178 3.92 1.52 -36.88
C TYR A 178 5.01 2.02 -37.82
N ALA A 179 5.61 1.11 -38.54
CA ALA A 179 6.68 1.38 -39.52
C ALA A 179 6.26 0.87 -40.92
N PRO A 180 5.32 1.54 -41.64
CA PRO A 180 4.72 1.01 -42.88
C PRO A 180 5.72 0.74 -43.98
N LYS A 181 6.78 1.50 -44.11
CA LYS A 181 7.90 1.32 -45.04
C LYS A 181 9.25 1.39 -44.34
N GLY A 182 9.21 1.43 -43.00
CA GLY A 182 10.36 1.60 -42.14
C GLY A 182 11.11 0.31 -41.82
N LYS A 183 12.01 0.38 -40.86
CA LYS A 183 12.93 -0.69 -40.51
C LYS A 183 12.36 -1.65 -39.47
N SER A 184 11.92 -1.15 -38.33
CA SER A 184 11.46 -1.99 -37.24
C SER A 184 10.45 -1.28 -36.33
N ALA A 185 9.64 -2.09 -35.64
CA ALA A 185 8.67 -1.65 -34.64
C ALA A 185 8.73 -2.60 -33.44
N THR A 186 9.68 -2.37 -32.53
CA THR A 186 10.09 -3.28 -31.44
C THR A 186 10.09 -2.58 -30.08
N GLY A 187 10.04 -3.37 -29.00
CA GLY A 187 10.10 -2.84 -27.65
C GLY A 187 8.82 -2.08 -27.21
N ASN A 188 7.75 -2.11 -28.00
CA ASN A 188 6.55 -1.35 -27.70
C ASN A 188 5.69 -2.03 -26.64
N ILE A 189 5.06 -1.23 -25.78
CA ILE A 189 4.21 -1.68 -24.69
C ILE A 189 2.78 -1.21 -24.92
N ILE A 190 1.81 -2.12 -24.85
CA ILE A 190 0.39 -1.79 -24.81
C ILE A 190 -0.17 -2.31 -23.50
N LYS A 191 -0.81 -1.42 -22.70
CA LYS A 191 -1.44 -1.78 -21.45
C LYS A 191 -2.93 -1.44 -21.49
N ILE A 192 -3.79 -2.46 -21.27
CA ILE A 192 -5.24 -2.33 -21.18
C ILE A 192 -5.65 -2.52 -19.73
N ILE A 193 -6.35 -1.54 -19.16
CA ILE A 193 -6.64 -1.49 -17.72
C ILE A 193 -8.15 -1.40 -17.47
N GLY A 194 -8.60 -2.11 -16.46
CA GLY A 194 -9.93 -1.96 -15.86
C GLY A 194 -11.07 -2.28 -16.79
N LYS A 195 -12.05 -1.37 -16.91
CA LYS A 195 -13.27 -1.56 -17.72
C LYS A 195 -13.13 -1.04 -19.16
N SER A 196 -11.93 -1.11 -19.74
CA SER A 196 -11.73 -0.65 -21.12
C SER A 196 -12.47 -1.53 -22.12
N ASN A 197 -13.21 -0.92 -23.05
CA ASN A 197 -13.90 -1.60 -24.13
C ASN A 197 -13.08 -1.53 -25.42
N ILE A 198 -12.55 -2.69 -25.83
CA ILE A 198 -11.73 -2.85 -27.04
C ILE A 198 -12.26 -3.95 -27.97
N GLU A 199 -13.54 -4.34 -27.80
CA GLU A 199 -14.17 -5.50 -28.46
C GLU A 199 -13.93 -5.57 -29.96
N ASN A 200 -13.97 -4.44 -30.66
CA ASN A 200 -13.80 -4.37 -32.10
C ASN A 200 -12.40 -3.94 -32.55
N ALA A 201 -11.45 -3.78 -31.63
CA ALA A 201 -10.11 -3.32 -31.96
C ALA A 201 -9.21 -4.43 -32.48
N SER A 202 -8.32 -4.11 -33.41
CA SER A 202 -7.14 -4.94 -33.72
C SER A 202 -5.92 -4.36 -33.00
N ILE A 203 -5.23 -5.21 -32.24
CA ILE A 203 -4.10 -4.80 -31.41
C ILE A 203 -2.80 -5.31 -32.04
N TYR A 204 -1.85 -4.39 -32.25
CA TYR A 204 -0.53 -4.69 -32.80
C TYR A 204 0.57 -4.17 -31.86
N GLY A 205 1.48 -5.03 -31.43
CA GLY A 205 2.68 -4.59 -30.73
C GLY A 205 3.56 -3.73 -31.64
N GLY A 206 3.91 -4.29 -32.79
CA GLY A 206 4.52 -3.60 -33.92
C GLY A 206 3.75 -3.90 -35.22
N ARG A 207 3.77 -2.97 -36.18
CA ARG A 207 3.12 -3.16 -37.49
C ARG A 207 3.97 -2.61 -38.63
N SER A 208 3.92 -3.31 -39.78
CA SER A 208 4.41 -2.84 -41.05
C SER A 208 3.36 -3.07 -42.14
N ASN A 209 3.54 -2.50 -43.32
CA ASN A 209 2.69 -2.84 -44.49
C ASN A 209 3.04 -4.21 -45.05
N SER A 210 2.00 -4.94 -45.49
CA SER A 210 2.16 -6.20 -46.19
C SER A 210 3.06 -6.00 -47.42
N GLY A 211 4.05 -6.89 -47.58
CA GLY A 211 4.98 -6.84 -48.71
C GLY A 211 6.15 -5.84 -48.58
N ASN A 212 6.32 -5.18 -47.45
CA ASN A 212 7.51 -4.37 -47.19
C ASN A 212 8.71 -5.29 -46.92
N ILE A 213 9.63 -5.39 -47.87
CA ILE A 213 10.84 -6.24 -47.80
C ILE A 213 11.94 -5.63 -46.91
N ASN A 214 11.78 -4.38 -46.48
CA ASN A 214 12.79 -3.67 -45.71
C ASN A 214 12.51 -3.72 -44.17
N VAL A 215 11.41 -4.34 -43.77
CA VAL A 215 11.08 -4.50 -42.35
C VAL A 215 11.93 -5.62 -41.76
N GLU A 216 12.71 -5.27 -40.77
CA GLU A 216 13.61 -6.21 -40.08
C GLU A 216 12.86 -6.96 -38.96
N ASP A 217 12.09 -6.24 -38.14
CA ASP A 217 11.43 -6.83 -36.97
C ASP A 217 10.23 -5.97 -36.51
N VAL A 218 9.12 -6.64 -36.18
CA VAL A 218 7.88 -6.04 -35.64
C VAL A 218 7.37 -6.77 -34.40
N ILE A 219 8.17 -7.67 -33.80
CA ILE A 219 7.74 -8.56 -32.71
C ILE A 219 8.62 -8.40 -31.48
N THR A 220 9.94 -8.36 -31.65
CA THR A 220 10.88 -8.45 -30.53
C THR A 220 10.63 -7.36 -29.48
N GLY A 221 10.49 -7.80 -28.22
CA GLY A 221 10.28 -6.91 -27.06
C GLY A 221 8.89 -6.26 -26.98
N ASN A 222 8.01 -6.45 -27.97
CA ASN A 222 6.65 -5.92 -27.90
C ASN A 222 5.83 -6.71 -26.86
N THR A 223 5.14 -6.01 -25.95
CA THR A 223 4.35 -6.62 -24.89
C THR A 223 2.92 -6.06 -24.84
N LEU A 224 1.95 -6.95 -24.58
CA LEU A 224 0.58 -6.63 -24.22
C LEU A 224 0.38 -6.96 -22.75
N THR A 225 -0.07 -6.01 -21.96
CA THR A 225 -0.44 -6.24 -20.57
C THR A 225 -1.93 -5.99 -20.38
N LEU A 226 -2.62 -6.98 -19.82
CA LEU A 226 -4.02 -6.92 -19.43
C LEU A 226 -4.05 -6.80 -17.89
N ASP A 227 -4.42 -5.63 -17.36
CA ASP A 227 -4.38 -5.34 -15.93
C ASP A 227 -5.79 -5.09 -15.40
N SER A 228 -6.26 -5.96 -14.50
CA SER A 228 -7.63 -5.89 -13.96
C SER A 228 -8.70 -5.89 -15.06
N TRP A 229 -8.38 -6.46 -16.22
CA TRP A 229 -9.19 -6.41 -17.41
C TRP A 229 -9.59 -7.82 -17.87
N SER A 230 -10.83 -7.94 -18.35
CA SER A 230 -11.32 -9.10 -19.11
C SER A 230 -12.30 -8.64 -20.18
N GLY A 231 -12.28 -9.30 -21.33
CA GLY A 231 -13.17 -8.95 -22.44
C GLY A 231 -12.75 -9.60 -23.75
N SER A 232 -13.24 -9.01 -24.84
CA SER A 232 -12.93 -9.46 -26.20
C SER A 232 -12.19 -8.40 -27.00
N THR A 233 -11.45 -8.87 -27.99
CA THR A 233 -10.82 -8.04 -29.02
C THR A 233 -10.92 -8.75 -30.37
N LYS A 234 -10.80 -8.00 -31.45
CA LYS A 234 -10.86 -8.55 -32.80
C LYS A 234 -9.64 -9.42 -33.15
N SER A 235 -8.45 -8.88 -32.90
CA SER A 235 -7.18 -9.59 -33.15
C SER A 235 -6.04 -9.08 -32.28
N VAL A 236 -5.05 -9.95 -32.02
CA VAL A 236 -3.81 -9.64 -31.28
C VAL A 236 -2.63 -10.13 -32.11
N LYS A 237 -1.70 -9.24 -32.47
CA LYS A 237 -0.60 -9.55 -33.40
C LYS A 237 0.73 -8.93 -33.00
N ASN A 238 1.81 -9.63 -33.33
CA ASN A 238 3.18 -9.12 -33.26
C ASN A 238 3.63 -8.76 -31.84
N PHE A 239 3.30 -9.63 -30.89
CA PHE A 239 3.76 -9.54 -29.51
C PHE A 239 4.78 -10.63 -29.18
N ASN A 240 5.84 -10.25 -28.49
CA ASN A 240 6.79 -11.16 -27.85
C ASN A 240 6.21 -11.75 -26.56
N GLY A 241 5.39 -10.97 -25.82
CA GLY A 241 4.76 -11.41 -24.59
C GLY A 241 3.36 -10.85 -24.38
N ILE A 242 2.50 -11.65 -23.75
CA ILE A 242 1.20 -11.24 -23.22
C ILE A 242 1.20 -11.49 -21.73
N ASN A 243 1.00 -10.43 -20.94
CA ASN A 243 1.00 -10.44 -19.50
C ASN A 243 -0.41 -10.25 -18.94
N PHE A 244 -0.75 -11.07 -17.95
CA PHE A 244 -2.00 -11.02 -17.22
C PHE A 244 -1.70 -10.54 -15.80
N ASP A 245 -2.10 -9.30 -15.47
CA ASP A 245 -1.85 -8.65 -14.19
C ASP A 245 -3.16 -8.34 -13.46
N ASN A 246 -3.20 -8.57 -12.15
CA ASN A 246 -4.35 -8.30 -11.28
C ASN A 246 -5.68 -8.82 -11.83
N ILE A 247 -5.67 -10.01 -12.43
CA ILE A 247 -6.85 -10.55 -13.10
C ILE A 247 -7.94 -10.90 -12.07
N ASN A 248 -9.16 -10.43 -12.29
CA ASN A 248 -10.31 -10.82 -11.50
C ASN A 248 -10.61 -12.29 -11.71
N TRP A 249 -10.28 -13.12 -10.71
CA TRP A 249 -10.44 -14.56 -10.80
C TRP A 249 -11.90 -14.96 -10.80
N GLN A 250 -12.28 -15.79 -11.78
CA GLN A 250 -13.56 -16.46 -11.84
C GLN A 250 -13.34 -17.90 -12.33
N ASN A 251 -13.61 -18.88 -11.47
CA ASN A 251 -13.46 -20.29 -11.84
C ASN A 251 -14.31 -20.62 -13.07
N GLY A 252 -13.68 -21.18 -14.11
CA GLY A 252 -14.29 -21.46 -15.41
C GLY A 252 -14.49 -20.23 -16.31
N GLY A 253 -14.06 -19.03 -15.88
CA GLY A 253 -14.16 -17.79 -16.66
C GLY A 253 -13.09 -17.67 -17.74
N THR A 254 -13.24 -16.66 -18.62
CA THR A 254 -12.28 -16.31 -19.67
C THR A 254 -11.80 -14.86 -19.49
N VAL A 255 -10.50 -14.63 -19.67
CA VAL A 255 -9.90 -13.29 -19.58
C VAL A 255 -9.91 -12.60 -20.94
N LEU A 256 -9.31 -13.20 -21.96
CA LEU A 256 -9.19 -12.61 -23.29
C LEU A 256 -9.85 -13.52 -24.33
N THR A 257 -10.88 -13.00 -25.01
CA THR A 257 -11.49 -13.65 -26.18
C THR A 257 -11.06 -12.93 -27.46
N ILE A 258 -10.46 -13.66 -28.42
CA ILE A 258 -10.09 -13.16 -29.74
C ILE A 258 -11.19 -13.61 -30.74
N THR A 259 -11.88 -12.62 -31.36
CA THR A 259 -13.10 -12.88 -32.15
C THR A 259 -12.87 -13.09 -33.64
N GLU A 260 -11.81 -12.53 -34.22
CA GLU A 260 -11.41 -12.72 -35.63
C GLU A 260 -9.97 -13.22 -35.68
N GLY A 261 -9.78 -14.41 -36.20
CA GLY A 261 -8.53 -15.08 -36.00
C GLY A 261 -7.72 -15.41 -37.22
N ALA A 262 -8.16 -15.11 -38.43
CA ALA A 262 -7.53 -15.60 -39.65
C ALA A 262 -6.04 -15.27 -39.83
N ASP A 263 -5.56 -14.23 -39.13
CA ASP A 263 -4.17 -13.76 -39.20
C ASP A 263 -3.47 -13.61 -37.83
N ASN A 264 -4.00 -14.22 -36.79
CA ASN A 264 -3.29 -14.19 -35.50
C ASN A 264 -2.20 -15.25 -35.49
N ASP A 265 -0.95 -14.83 -35.32
CA ASP A 265 0.18 -15.72 -35.09
C ASP A 265 0.79 -15.41 -33.74
N LEU A 266 0.45 -16.21 -32.73
CA LEU A 266 0.99 -16.18 -31.39
C LEU A 266 1.99 -17.33 -31.14
N ALA A 267 2.50 -17.96 -32.22
CA ALA A 267 3.36 -19.14 -32.15
C ALA A 267 4.66 -18.90 -31.36
N ASN A 268 5.12 -17.67 -31.30
CA ASN A 268 6.34 -17.28 -30.59
C ASN A 268 6.08 -16.29 -29.45
N THR A 269 4.82 -16.13 -29.04
CA THR A 269 4.42 -15.22 -27.96
C THR A 269 4.48 -15.93 -26.61
N GLU A 270 5.16 -15.34 -25.65
CA GLU A 270 5.17 -15.81 -24.26
C GLU A 270 3.87 -15.39 -23.56
N ILE A 271 3.25 -16.34 -22.82
CA ILE A 271 2.02 -16.09 -22.05
C ILE A 271 2.37 -16.12 -20.57
N ASN A 272 2.20 -15.00 -19.86
CA ASN A 272 2.58 -14.84 -18.47
C ASN A 272 1.38 -14.47 -17.60
N LEU A 273 1.03 -15.31 -16.62
CA LEU A 273 0.15 -14.93 -15.52
C LEU A 273 1.03 -14.40 -14.36
N ASN A 274 0.97 -13.10 -14.09
CA ASN A 274 1.81 -12.47 -13.08
C ASN A 274 1.08 -12.33 -11.74
N SER A 275 -0.19 -11.90 -11.76
CA SER A 275 -0.96 -11.69 -10.54
C SER A 275 -2.47 -11.80 -10.75
N ILE A 276 -3.15 -12.13 -9.66
CA ILE A 276 -4.61 -12.18 -9.54
C ILE A 276 -5.02 -11.09 -8.55
N ALA A 277 -6.16 -10.45 -8.80
CA ALA A 277 -6.68 -9.39 -7.96
C ALA A 277 -6.99 -9.88 -6.54
N GLY A 278 -6.75 -9.02 -5.55
CA GLY A 278 -7.11 -9.29 -4.17
C GLY A 278 -8.62 -9.46 -3.99
N GLY A 279 -9.00 -10.22 -2.96
CA GLY A 279 -10.39 -10.59 -2.70
C GLY A 279 -10.93 -11.72 -3.58
N SER A 280 -10.11 -12.29 -4.45
CA SER A 280 -10.47 -13.41 -5.32
C SER A 280 -10.61 -14.70 -4.52
N LYS A 281 -11.72 -15.42 -4.72
CA LYS A 281 -11.92 -16.75 -4.11
C LYS A 281 -11.30 -17.80 -5.01
N ILE A 282 -10.19 -18.38 -4.57
CA ILE A 282 -9.38 -19.33 -5.33
C ILE A 282 -9.26 -20.63 -4.54
N ALA A 283 -9.47 -21.75 -5.23
CA ALA A 283 -9.25 -23.08 -4.67
C ALA A 283 -8.27 -23.89 -5.53
N VAL A 284 -7.56 -24.82 -4.90
CA VAL A 284 -6.73 -25.79 -5.63
C VAL A 284 -7.62 -26.62 -6.57
N GLY A 285 -7.23 -26.69 -7.83
CA GLY A 285 -7.98 -27.35 -8.88
C GLY A 285 -8.87 -26.43 -9.72
N ASP A 286 -9.09 -25.19 -9.30
CA ASP A 286 -9.81 -24.18 -10.10
C ASP A 286 -9.11 -23.93 -11.42
N THR A 287 -9.90 -23.58 -12.45
CA THR A 287 -9.39 -23.28 -13.79
C THR A 287 -9.90 -21.93 -14.29
N MET A 288 -9.13 -21.31 -15.19
CA MET A 288 -9.50 -20.10 -15.91
C MET A 288 -8.88 -20.13 -17.32
N THR A 289 -9.64 -19.72 -18.32
CA THR A 289 -9.13 -19.57 -19.68
C THR A 289 -8.46 -18.19 -19.80
N LEU A 290 -7.15 -18.18 -20.02
CA LEU A 290 -6.39 -16.93 -20.21
C LEU A 290 -6.65 -16.33 -21.58
N ILE A 291 -6.61 -17.18 -22.62
CA ILE A 291 -6.88 -16.79 -24.01
C ILE A 291 -7.82 -17.80 -24.64
N GLU A 292 -8.89 -17.32 -25.23
CA GLU A 292 -9.85 -18.09 -25.99
C GLU A 292 -9.94 -17.55 -27.42
N SER A 293 -10.06 -18.45 -28.37
CA SER A 293 -10.33 -18.12 -29.77
C SER A 293 -11.78 -18.44 -30.13
N ASN A 294 -12.49 -17.47 -30.69
CA ASN A 294 -13.84 -17.71 -31.14
C ASN A 294 -13.83 -18.51 -32.47
N LYS A 295 -14.49 -19.69 -32.48
CA LYS A 295 -14.76 -20.54 -33.65
C LYS A 295 -13.57 -20.88 -34.55
N ASN A 296 -12.84 -21.93 -34.17
CA ASN A 296 -11.87 -22.63 -35.03
C ASN A 296 -10.67 -21.84 -35.55
N VAL A 297 -10.30 -20.78 -34.86
CA VAL A 297 -9.10 -20.03 -35.19
C VAL A 297 -7.93 -20.60 -34.41
N ASN A 298 -7.00 -21.20 -35.11
CA ASN A 298 -5.73 -21.61 -34.50
C ASN A 298 -4.85 -20.39 -34.28
N LEU A 299 -4.64 -20.01 -33.00
CA LEU A 299 -3.78 -18.90 -32.61
C LEU A 299 -2.28 -19.23 -32.76
N GLY A 300 -1.94 -20.46 -33.16
CA GLY A 300 -0.54 -20.88 -33.29
C GLY A 300 0.23 -21.05 -31.99
N ILE A 301 -0.40 -20.88 -30.83
CA ILE A 301 0.28 -20.92 -29.51
C ILE A 301 0.88 -22.31 -29.29
N LYS A 302 2.17 -22.37 -28.98
CA LYS A 302 2.88 -23.61 -28.69
C LYS A 302 2.98 -23.78 -27.15
N LYS A 303 2.84 -25.04 -26.72
CA LYS A 303 2.95 -25.39 -25.29
C LYS A 303 4.24 -24.90 -24.65
N ASP A 304 5.36 -24.97 -25.38
CA ASP A 304 6.68 -24.61 -24.87
C ASP A 304 6.87 -23.07 -24.68
N ASN A 305 5.99 -22.27 -25.25
CA ASN A 305 6.01 -20.81 -25.11
C ASN A 305 5.14 -20.30 -23.97
N ILE A 306 4.40 -21.18 -23.29
CA ILE A 306 3.63 -20.81 -22.12
C ILE A 306 4.57 -20.84 -20.92
N LYS A 307 4.93 -19.68 -20.44
CA LYS A 307 5.72 -19.49 -19.22
C LYS A 307 4.77 -19.03 -18.14
N VAL A 308 4.35 -19.96 -17.30
CA VAL A 308 3.73 -19.61 -16.02
C VAL A 308 4.89 -19.35 -15.07
N LYS A 309 4.95 -18.17 -14.47
CA LYS A 309 5.88 -17.93 -13.37
C LYS A 309 5.64 -19.02 -12.32
N ASP A 310 6.71 -19.50 -11.69
CA ASP A 310 6.62 -20.54 -10.66
C ASP A 310 5.58 -20.19 -9.59
N ASN A 311 5.41 -18.88 -9.30
CA ASN A 311 4.41 -18.36 -8.38
C ASN A 311 3.62 -17.20 -9.02
N PHE A 312 2.30 -17.27 -8.97
CA PHE A 312 1.43 -16.11 -9.16
C PHE A 312 1.06 -15.52 -7.80
N PHE A 313 0.87 -14.22 -7.73
CA PHE A 313 0.37 -13.52 -6.53
C PHE A 313 -1.13 -13.28 -6.66
N ALA A 314 -1.86 -13.42 -5.54
CA ALA A 314 -3.27 -13.08 -5.43
C ALA A 314 -3.43 -11.99 -4.38
N GLY A 315 -3.65 -10.76 -4.82
CA GLY A 315 -3.62 -9.58 -3.96
C GLY A 315 -2.29 -9.40 -3.24
N VAL A 316 -2.37 -9.07 -1.96
CA VAL A 316 -1.22 -8.97 -1.04
C VAL A 316 -1.11 -10.17 -0.11
N ALA A 317 -2.20 -10.96 0.05
CA ALA A 317 -2.29 -11.97 1.09
C ALA A 317 -1.81 -13.35 0.64
N ALA A 318 -1.97 -13.71 -0.63
CA ALA A 318 -1.78 -15.10 -1.05
C ALA A 318 -0.91 -15.23 -2.29
N GLN A 319 -0.37 -16.43 -2.47
CA GLN A 319 0.37 -16.85 -3.64
C GLN A 319 0.05 -18.30 -3.99
N GLY A 320 0.24 -18.67 -5.24
CA GLY A 320 0.01 -20.02 -5.69
C GLY A 320 0.85 -20.40 -6.88
N THR A 321 0.83 -21.69 -7.20
CA THR A 321 1.42 -22.23 -8.44
C THR A 321 0.31 -22.77 -9.32
N GLY A 322 0.54 -22.81 -10.61
CA GLY A 322 -0.41 -23.38 -11.56
C GLY A 322 0.26 -23.90 -12.80
N THR A 323 -0.55 -24.54 -13.62
CA THR A 323 -0.11 -25.08 -14.91
C THR A 323 -1.03 -24.53 -16.01
N ALA A 324 -0.45 -23.93 -17.04
CA ALA A 324 -1.19 -23.58 -18.24
C ALA A 324 -1.04 -24.65 -19.30
N THR A 325 -2.14 -24.95 -20.00
CA THR A 325 -2.21 -25.93 -21.08
C THR A 325 -2.85 -25.32 -22.30
N VAL A 326 -2.32 -25.64 -23.50
CA VAL A 326 -2.99 -25.36 -24.77
C VAL A 326 -3.94 -26.48 -25.04
N LYS A 327 -5.21 -26.17 -25.26
CA LYS A 327 -6.24 -27.11 -25.68
C LYS A 327 -6.21 -27.34 -27.21
N ASP A 328 -6.93 -28.35 -27.66
CA ASP A 328 -7.00 -28.72 -29.11
C ASP A 328 -7.58 -27.57 -29.96
N ASP A 329 -8.42 -26.72 -29.39
CA ASP A 329 -8.99 -25.53 -30.04
C ASP A 329 -8.03 -24.32 -30.06
N GLY A 330 -6.83 -24.47 -29.51
CA GLY A 330 -5.83 -23.41 -29.40
C GLY A 330 -6.01 -22.45 -28.21
N SER A 331 -7.01 -22.67 -27.36
CA SER A 331 -7.19 -21.87 -26.13
C SER A 331 -6.16 -22.23 -25.07
N VAL A 332 -5.84 -21.27 -24.20
CA VAL A 332 -4.89 -21.42 -23.10
C VAL A 332 -5.66 -21.46 -21.78
N GLU A 333 -5.70 -22.63 -21.15
CA GLU A 333 -6.31 -22.80 -19.83
C GLU A 333 -5.24 -22.86 -18.74
N PHE A 334 -5.44 -22.09 -17.67
CA PHE A 334 -4.65 -22.12 -16.46
C PHE A 334 -5.39 -22.88 -15.35
N LYS A 335 -4.69 -23.79 -14.65
CA LYS A 335 -5.21 -24.57 -13.53
C LYS A 335 -4.36 -24.31 -12.28
N VAL A 336 -5.01 -24.03 -11.16
CA VAL A 336 -4.35 -23.82 -9.86
C VAL A 336 -3.89 -25.16 -9.28
N ASN A 337 -2.60 -25.28 -9.00
CA ASN A 337 -1.99 -26.47 -8.40
C ASN A 337 -1.81 -26.33 -6.89
N THR A 338 -1.36 -25.17 -6.43
CA THR A 338 -1.21 -24.84 -5.00
C THR A 338 -1.72 -23.43 -4.74
N PHE A 339 -2.22 -23.20 -3.53
CA PHE A 339 -2.64 -21.89 -3.07
C PHE A 339 -2.37 -21.79 -1.57
N LYS A 340 -1.61 -20.81 -1.13
CA LYS A 340 -1.18 -20.60 0.26
C LYS A 340 -1.04 -19.12 0.57
N LEU A 341 -0.96 -18.78 1.86
CA LEU A 341 -0.56 -17.44 2.26
C LEU A 341 0.84 -17.10 1.74
N ASN A 342 1.02 -15.86 1.46
CA ASN A 342 2.30 -15.25 1.12
C ASN A 342 3.11 -15.04 2.41
N ASP A 343 4.40 -15.29 2.37
CA ASP A 343 5.27 -15.28 3.55
C ASP A 343 5.33 -13.87 4.23
N GLN A 344 5.04 -12.78 3.51
CA GLN A 344 4.95 -11.45 4.12
C GLN A 344 3.80 -11.30 5.14
N ILE A 345 2.84 -12.23 5.18
CA ILE A 345 1.70 -12.16 6.09
C ILE A 345 2.09 -12.41 7.54
N ASP A 346 3.18 -13.13 7.79
CA ASP A 346 3.68 -13.41 9.13
C ASP A 346 3.92 -12.12 9.92
N ILE A 347 4.42 -11.06 9.25
CA ILE A 347 4.66 -9.76 9.89
C ILE A 347 3.39 -9.10 10.42
N VAL A 348 2.24 -9.36 9.81
CA VAL A 348 0.94 -8.79 10.23
C VAL A 348 0.49 -9.43 11.54
N ALA A 349 0.65 -10.76 11.67
CA ALA A 349 0.38 -11.50 12.90
C ALA A 349 1.34 -11.09 14.04
N GLU A 350 2.63 -10.94 13.74
CA GLU A 350 3.65 -10.46 14.69
C GLU A 350 3.33 -9.05 15.21
N ASN A 351 2.94 -8.14 14.32
CA ASN A 351 2.52 -6.79 14.70
C ASN A 351 1.32 -6.80 15.64
N ARG A 352 0.40 -7.75 15.46
CA ARG A 352 -0.77 -7.93 16.31
C ARG A 352 -0.37 -8.37 17.72
N ALA A 353 0.54 -9.35 17.85
CA ALA A 353 1.08 -9.78 19.14
C ALA A 353 1.78 -8.63 19.87
N VAL A 354 2.61 -7.88 19.16
CA VAL A 354 3.35 -6.74 19.68
C VAL A 354 2.43 -5.60 20.14
N ALA A 355 1.33 -5.35 19.45
CA ALA A 355 0.32 -4.37 19.86
C ALA A 355 -0.36 -4.77 21.19
N ALA A 356 -0.68 -6.06 21.37
CA ALA A 356 -1.19 -6.58 22.63
C ALA A 356 -0.16 -6.46 23.77
N ALA A 357 1.11 -6.77 23.49
CA ALA A 357 2.19 -6.60 24.44
C ALA A 357 2.37 -5.14 24.89
N PHE A 358 2.12 -4.16 24.00
CA PHE A 358 2.17 -2.74 24.36
C PHE A 358 1.03 -2.35 25.31
N VAL A 359 -0.18 -2.86 25.11
CA VAL A 359 -1.31 -2.66 26.04
C VAL A 359 -0.98 -3.25 27.42
N ASN A 360 -0.31 -4.40 27.50
CA ASN A 360 0.10 -5.04 28.75
C ASN A 360 1.00 -4.14 29.62
N GLN A 361 1.79 -3.25 29.02
CA GLN A 361 2.64 -2.30 29.76
C GLN A 361 1.82 -1.27 30.54
N GLY A 362 0.62 -0.93 30.07
CA GLY A 362 -0.32 -0.11 30.83
C GLY A 362 -0.74 -0.77 32.15
N THR A 363 -0.93 -2.10 32.17
CA THR A 363 -1.25 -2.83 33.39
C THR A 363 -0.08 -2.82 34.40
N ASP A 364 1.17 -2.90 33.90
CA ASP A 364 2.35 -2.76 34.74
C ASP A 364 2.38 -1.37 35.41
N LEU A 365 2.10 -0.30 34.65
CA LEU A 365 2.05 1.08 35.18
C LEU A 365 0.96 1.27 36.25
N ILE A 366 -0.21 0.64 36.08
CA ILE A 366 -1.30 0.71 37.06
C ILE A 366 -0.90 0.03 38.37
N SER A 367 -0.32 -1.19 38.29
CA SER A 367 0.17 -1.91 39.47
C SER A 367 1.26 -1.12 40.21
N ASP A 368 2.19 -0.51 39.46
CA ASP A 368 3.24 0.35 40.04
C ASP A 368 2.67 1.60 40.72
N SER A 369 1.70 2.24 40.11
CA SER A 369 1.05 3.43 40.66
C SER A 369 0.33 3.11 41.96
N LEU A 370 -0.32 1.93 42.02
CA LEU A 370 -0.97 1.47 43.24
C LEU A 370 0.02 1.17 44.37
N ASP A 371 1.15 0.52 44.03
CA ASP A 371 2.26 0.29 44.96
C ASP A 371 2.79 1.62 45.56
N THR A 372 2.93 2.66 44.73
CA THR A 372 3.45 3.97 45.11
C THR A 372 2.47 4.72 46.03
N ILE A 373 1.16 4.74 45.67
CA ILE A 373 0.10 5.37 46.46
C ILE A 373 0.01 4.74 47.85
N SER A 374 0.18 3.41 47.93
CA SER A 374 0.04 2.66 49.19
C SER A 374 1.28 2.74 50.09
N ARG A 375 2.44 3.15 49.58
CA ARG A 375 3.68 3.35 50.36
C ARG A 375 3.83 4.75 50.95
N ASP A 376 3.01 5.69 50.51
CA ASP A 376 3.02 7.06 51.01
C ASP A 376 2.23 7.11 52.34
N ASP A 377 2.94 7.41 53.41
CA ASP A 377 2.38 7.49 54.78
C ASP A 377 1.37 8.65 54.98
N ASN A 378 1.12 9.46 53.96
CA ASN A 378 0.08 10.47 53.97
C ASN A 378 -1.27 9.84 53.63
N TYR A 379 -2.25 10.03 54.50
CA TYR A 379 -3.62 9.53 54.28
C TYR A 379 -4.54 10.68 53.85
N GLY A 380 -5.58 10.34 53.10
CA GLY A 380 -6.54 11.29 52.55
C GLY A 380 -6.70 11.20 51.06
N VAL A 381 -7.34 12.21 50.47
CA VAL A 381 -7.55 12.30 49.04
C VAL A 381 -6.23 12.54 48.31
N LYS A 382 -5.94 11.74 47.29
CA LYS A 382 -4.72 11.82 46.51
C LYS A 382 -5.03 12.07 45.03
N THR A 383 -4.22 12.88 44.38
CA THR A 383 -4.11 12.94 42.94
C THR A 383 -2.75 12.42 42.50
N PHE A 384 -2.69 11.69 41.43
CA PHE A 384 -1.43 11.14 40.91
C PHE A 384 -1.34 11.23 39.42
N ALA A 385 -0.13 11.36 38.93
CA ALA A 385 0.21 11.25 37.53
C ALA A 385 1.50 10.44 37.38
N ALA A 386 1.50 9.47 36.48
CA ALA A 386 2.68 8.68 36.17
C ALA A 386 2.94 8.59 34.66
N VAL A 387 4.22 8.54 34.31
CA VAL A 387 4.70 8.36 32.95
C VAL A 387 5.64 7.17 32.91
N HIS A 388 5.38 6.26 32.03
CA HIS A 388 6.20 5.08 31.76
C HIS A 388 6.77 5.17 30.35
N GLY A 389 8.09 5.16 30.23
CA GLY A 389 8.78 5.04 28.95
C GLY A 389 9.40 3.66 28.81
N ASN A 390 9.34 3.08 27.61
CA ASN A 390 9.89 1.77 27.37
C ASN A 390 10.62 1.66 26.05
N ARG A 391 11.58 0.74 26.03
CA ARG A 391 12.19 0.18 24.84
C ARG A 391 12.27 -1.32 25.01
N SER A 392 11.32 -2.02 24.43
CA SER A 392 11.16 -3.46 24.56
C SER A 392 11.33 -4.18 23.21
N LYS A 393 11.86 -5.38 23.27
CA LYS A 393 11.90 -6.34 22.19
C LYS A 393 11.15 -7.60 22.69
N TYR A 394 10.33 -8.18 21.82
CA TYR A 394 9.66 -9.45 22.05
C TYR A 394 10.16 -10.46 21.02
N ASP A 395 10.37 -11.70 21.46
CA ASP A 395 10.88 -12.79 20.61
C ASP A 395 9.71 -13.54 19.96
N VAL A 396 9.07 -12.86 19.00
CA VAL A 396 7.93 -13.37 18.20
C VAL A 396 8.42 -13.64 16.78
N ASN A 397 9.08 -14.77 16.53
CA ASN A 397 9.68 -15.17 15.23
C ASN A 397 10.56 -14.10 14.55
N SER A 398 10.27 -12.82 14.70
CA SER A 398 11.09 -11.70 14.25
C SER A 398 11.44 -10.74 15.40
N ASP A 399 12.51 -9.98 15.20
CA ASP A 399 13.03 -8.99 16.17
C ASP A 399 12.24 -7.69 16.17
N ILE A 400 10.98 -7.69 16.62
CA ILE A 400 10.19 -6.45 16.67
C ILE A 400 10.53 -5.64 17.93
N LYS A 401 10.92 -4.38 17.69
CA LYS A 401 11.27 -3.41 18.76
C LYS A 401 10.19 -2.36 18.89
N ILE A 402 9.67 -2.20 20.10
CA ILE A 402 8.72 -1.14 20.46
C ILE A 402 9.44 -0.07 21.26
N ASN A 403 9.25 1.19 20.87
CA ASN A 403 9.58 2.34 21.69
C ASN A 403 8.27 3.07 22.00
N GLY A 404 7.96 3.28 23.26
CA GLY A 404 6.66 3.85 23.61
C GLY A 404 6.63 4.55 24.95
N TRP A 405 5.54 5.27 25.14
CA TRP A 405 5.16 5.98 26.35
C TRP A 405 3.79 5.56 26.78
N SER A 406 3.60 5.38 28.07
CA SER A 406 2.29 5.20 28.69
C SER A 406 2.14 6.22 29.81
N THR A 407 0.98 6.81 29.95
CA THR A 407 0.67 7.78 30.98
C THR A 407 -0.59 7.36 31.72
N ILE A 408 -0.64 7.65 32.99
CA ILE A 408 -1.82 7.49 33.83
C ILE A 408 -2.02 8.74 34.65
N VAL A 409 -3.25 9.22 34.76
CA VAL A 409 -3.65 10.33 35.64
C VAL A 409 -4.86 9.87 36.42
N GLY A 410 -4.86 10.06 37.72
CA GLY A 410 -5.95 9.57 38.55
C GLY A 410 -6.15 10.37 39.84
N VAL A 411 -7.25 10.04 40.49
CA VAL A 411 -7.63 10.49 41.82
C VAL A 411 -8.04 9.29 42.65
N GLY A 412 -7.68 9.30 43.91
CA GLY A 412 -7.99 8.23 44.85
C GLY A 412 -8.03 8.71 46.30
N ASN A 413 -8.11 7.75 47.17
CA ASN A 413 -8.05 8.00 48.63
C ASN A 413 -7.24 6.86 49.28
N ALA A 414 -6.55 7.21 50.36
CA ALA A 414 -5.88 6.26 51.24
C ALA A 414 -6.31 6.51 52.68
N ASP A 415 -6.82 5.45 53.32
CA ASP A 415 -7.30 5.51 54.72
C ASP A 415 -6.51 4.54 55.58
N LYS A 416 -6.23 4.95 56.82
CA LYS A 416 -5.71 4.09 57.88
C LYS A 416 -6.80 3.92 58.95
N PHE A 417 -7.08 2.68 59.26
CA PHE A 417 -8.10 2.32 60.24
C PHE A 417 -7.48 2.18 61.64
N ASP A 418 -8.30 2.34 62.68
CA ASP A 418 -7.88 2.23 64.07
C ASP A 418 -7.25 0.87 64.42
N ASN A 419 -7.58 -0.18 63.68
CA ASN A 419 -6.97 -1.50 63.86
C ASN A 419 -5.59 -1.67 63.21
N GLY A 420 -5.05 -0.61 62.59
CA GLY A 420 -3.76 -0.57 61.93
C GLY A 420 -3.76 -1.15 60.51
N SER A 421 -4.93 -1.47 59.94
CA SER A 421 -5.03 -1.81 58.52
C SER A 421 -5.15 -0.55 57.65
N GLU A 422 -4.87 -0.68 56.37
CA GLU A 422 -4.87 0.41 55.40
C GLU A 422 -5.67 -0.01 54.16
N PHE A 423 -6.38 0.96 53.54
CA PHE A 423 -7.09 0.77 52.32
C PHE A 423 -6.84 1.97 51.39
N SER A 424 -6.37 1.66 50.17
CA SER A 424 -6.17 2.65 49.12
C SER A 424 -6.98 2.27 47.91
N TRP A 425 -7.60 3.24 47.23
CA TRP A 425 -8.31 3.04 45.98
C TRP A 425 -8.14 4.26 45.09
N GLY A 426 -8.34 4.08 43.78
CA GLY A 426 -8.31 5.17 42.83
C GLY A 426 -9.06 4.83 41.53
N VAL A 427 -9.46 5.92 40.87
CA VAL A 427 -9.96 5.88 39.48
C VAL A 427 -8.94 6.60 38.60
N PHE A 428 -8.76 6.13 37.38
CA PHE A 428 -7.72 6.69 36.52
C PHE A 428 -8.15 6.70 35.04
N TYR A 429 -7.53 7.61 34.31
CA TYR A 429 -7.45 7.60 32.85
C TYR A 429 -6.04 7.19 32.44
N GLU A 430 -5.93 6.39 31.39
CA GLU A 430 -4.66 5.95 30.79
C GLU A 430 -4.58 6.26 29.30
N ASN A 431 -3.36 6.53 28.85
CA ASN A 431 -3.02 6.71 27.45
C ASN A 431 -1.65 6.11 27.18
N GLY A 432 -1.48 5.49 26.01
CA GLY A 432 -0.19 5.02 25.53
C GLY A 432 0.02 5.40 24.08
N SER A 433 1.25 5.72 23.72
CA SER A 433 1.69 5.96 22.34
C SER A 433 3.03 5.30 22.10
N GLY A 434 3.14 4.52 21.05
CA GLY A 434 4.34 3.78 20.68
C GLY A 434 4.56 3.72 19.19
N ASN A 435 5.81 3.47 18.83
CA ASN A 435 6.21 3.24 17.45
C ASN A 435 6.99 1.92 17.37
N TYR A 436 6.81 1.21 16.27
CA TYR A 436 7.57 0.01 15.97
C TYR A 436 8.00 -0.01 14.52
N ARG A 437 8.97 -0.85 14.20
CA ARG A 437 9.48 -1.04 12.85
C ARG A 437 9.56 -2.51 12.58
N THR A 438 9.22 -2.86 11.34
CA THR A 438 9.33 -4.20 10.82
C THR A 438 10.21 -4.21 9.58
N PHE A 439 10.86 -5.34 9.33
CA PHE A 439 11.57 -5.61 8.10
C PHE A 439 10.97 -6.86 7.51
N ASN A 440 10.48 -6.74 6.29
CA ASN A 440 9.82 -7.81 5.58
C ASN A 440 10.56 -8.14 4.29
N GLU A 441 10.37 -9.35 3.78
CA GLU A 441 10.90 -9.82 2.52
C GLU A 441 9.74 -10.25 1.61
N PHE A 442 9.75 -9.77 0.38
CA PHE A 442 8.80 -10.15 -0.64
C PHE A 442 9.52 -10.30 -1.98
N ASN A 443 9.43 -11.47 -2.58
CA ASN A 443 10.05 -11.79 -3.86
C ASN A 443 11.58 -11.47 -3.90
N ASN A 444 12.31 -11.85 -2.82
CA ASN A 444 13.74 -11.60 -2.59
C ASN A 444 14.13 -10.11 -2.47
N GLU A 445 13.18 -9.24 -2.22
CA GLU A 445 13.43 -7.82 -1.92
C GLU A 445 13.03 -7.51 -0.49
N PHE A 446 13.97 -6.93 0.28
CA PHE A 446 13.71 -6.45 1.63
C PHE A 446 13.08 -5.06 1.60
N PHE A 447 12.05 -4.88 2.41
CA PHE A 447 11.45 -3.57 2.60
C PHE A 447 11.08 -3.33 4.08
N ARG A 448 10.95 -2.06 4.42
CA ARG A 448 10.68 -1.62 5.77
C ARG A 448 9.24 -1.10 5.87
N GLY A 449 8.54 -1.55 6.91
CA GLY A 449 7.31 -0.96 7.40
C GLY A 449 7.54 -0.12 8.65
N ASP A 450 6.82 0.98 8.80
CA ASP A 450 6.80 1.82 9.99
C ASP A 450 5.39 1.78 10.61
N GLY A 451 5.31 1.43 11.89
CA GLY A 451 4.05 1.28 12.61
C GLY A 451 3.92 2.21 13.80
N SER A 452 2.68 2.58 14.10
CA SER A 452 2.32 3.33 15.30
C SER A 452 1.25 2.61 16.11
N LEU A 453 1.30 2.77 17.42
CA LEU A 453 0.38 2.21 18.39
C LEU A 453 -0.14 3.31 19.29
N VAL A 454 -1.45 3.36 19.49
CA VAL A 454 -2.06 4.29 20.45
C VAL A 454 -3.15 3.53 21.22
N TYR A 455 -3.15 3.63 22.54
CA TYR A 455 -4.28 3.18 23.33
C TYR A 455 -4.77 4.27 24.27
N ASN A 456 -6.05 4.23 24.56
CA ASN A 456 -6.72 5.13 25.51
C ASN A 456 -7.73 4.32 26.31
N GLY A 457 -7.80 4.56 27.62
CA GLY A 457 -8.70 3.83 28.47
C GLY A 457 -8.82 4.45 29.84
N GLY A 458 -9.43 3.71 30.73
CA GLY A 458 -9.55 4.08 32.13
C GLY A 458 -9.95 2.89 32.97
N GLY A 459 -9.90 3.08 34.27
CA GLY A 459 -10.20 1.99 35.19
C GLY A 459 -10.19 2.40 36.64
N ILE A 460 -10.23 1.38 37.48
CA ILE A 460 -10.20 1.48 38.94
C ILE A 460 -9.13 0.55 39.50
N ALA A 461 -8.52 0.92 40.62
CA ALA A 461 -7.57 0.07 41.34
C ALA A 461 -7.77 0.21 42.83
N ALA A 462 -7.50 -0.84 43.59
CA ALA A 462 -7.57 -0.82 45.05
C ALA A 462 -6.55 -1.77 45.67
N ARG A 463 -6.11 -1.43 46.91
CA ARG A 463 -5.26 -2.27 47.74
C ARG A 463 -5.69 -2.18 49.20
N TYR A 464 -5.73 -3.33 49.86
CA TYR A 464 -5.95 -3.47 51.27
C TYR A 464 -4.72 -4.10 51.92
N THR A 465 -4.17 -3.47 52.96
CA THR A 465 -3.03 -3.98 53.75
C THR A 465 -3.48 -4.18 55.19
N ASN A 466 -3.32 -5.37 55.72
CA ASN A 466 -3.66 -5.64 57.11
C ASN A 466 -2.52 -5.19 58.06
N LYS A 467 -2.79 -5.14 59.36
CA LYS A 467 -1.82 -4.75 60.40
C LYS A 467 -0.55 -5.59 60.48
N ASN A 468 -0.55 -6.77 59.88
CA ASN A 468 0.62 -7.68 59.84
C ASN A 468 1.41 -7.54 58.53
N GLY A 469 1.12 -6.51 57.72
CA GLY A 469 1.80 -6.26 56.44
C GLY A 469 1.36 -7.16 55.27
N VAL A 470 0.37 -8.06 55.45
CA VAL A 470 -0.19 -8.81 54.34
C VAL A 470 -1.14 -7.94 53.56
N TYR A 471 -0.97 -7.91 52.24
CA TYR A 471 -1.85 -7.12 51.37
C TYR A 471 -2.44 -7.93 50.23
N THR A 472 -3.57 -7.42 49.76
CA THR A 472 -4.19 -7.81 48.49
C THR A 472 -4.47 -6.59 47.65
N GLU A 473 -4.30 -6.69 46.35
CA GLU A 473 -4.54 -5.59 45.43
C GLU A 473 -5.23 -6.09 44.14
N GLY A 474 -5.82 -5.16 43.43
CA GLY A 474 -6.39 -5.45 42.11
C GLY A 474 -6.78 -4.22 41.34
N SER A 475 -6.95 -4.38 40.05
CA SER A 475 -7.47 -3.34 39.17
C SER A 475 -8.35 -3.93 38.07
N LEU A 476 -9.24 -3.07 37.55
CA LEU A 476 -10.02 -3.32 36.35
C LEU A 476 -9.85 -2.12 35.41
N ARG A 477 -9.67 -2.39 34.14
CA ARG A 477 -9.52 -1.35 33.11
C ARG A 477 -10.15 -1.75 31.79
N SER A 478 -10.49 -0.76 30.98
CA SER A 478 -10.94 -0.98 29.60
C SER A 478 -10.57 0.23 28.72
N GLY A 479 -10.48 0.00 27.42
CA GLY A 479 -10.15 1.05 26.48
C GLY A 479 -10.13 0.58 25.02
N MET A 480 -9.54 1.41 24.19
CA MET A 480 -9.37 1.16 22.75
C MET A 480 -7.90 1.20 22.38
N LEU A 481 -7.47 0.21 21.62
CA LEU A 481 -6.18 0.13 20.96
C LEU A 481 -6.35 0.41 19.48
N LYS A 482 -5.51 1.28 18.94
CA LYS A 482 -5.35 1.55 17.52
C LYS A 482 -3.92 1.19 17.10
N SER A 483 -3.79 0.47 16.02
CA SER A 483 -2.51 0.14 15.37
C SER A 483 -2.57 0.54 13.91
N ASP A 484 -1.65 1.39 13.49
CA ASP A 484 -1.44 1.78 12.09
C ASP A 484 -0.13 1.21 11.60
N MET A 485 -0.08 0.75 10.37
CA MET A 485 1.13 0.26 9.71
C MET A 485 1.21 0.77 8.28
N ASP A 486 2.28 1.50 7.97
CA ASP A 486 2.58 1.96 6.63
C ASP A 486 3.56 1.00 5.94
N ASN A 487 3.38 0.82 4.62
CA ASN A 487 4.25 -0.02 3.79
C ASN A 487 4.44 -1.46 4.33
N ALA A 488 3.39 -2.03 4.91
CA ALA A 488 3.45 -3.36 5.52
C ALA A 488 3.51 -4.48 4.50
N LEU A 489 2.81 -4.31 3.38
CA LEU A 489 2.58 -5.36 2.39
C LEU A 489 2.83 -4.84 0.98
N ARG A 490 3.18 -5.75 0.06
CA ARG A 490 3.32 -5.49 -1.39
C ARG A 490 2.44 -6.44 -2.20
N ASP A 491 1.91 -5.94 -3.30
CA ASP A 491 1.27 -6.79 -4.32
C ASP A 491 2.27 -7.31 -5.37
N GLY A 492 1.79 -8.16 -6.27
CA GLY A 492 2.61 -8.73 -7.35
C GLY A 492 3.13 -7.69 -8.36
N ALA A 493 2.56 -6.49 -8.40
CA ALA A 493 3.01 -5.36 -9.21
C ALA A 493 4.06 -4.48 -8.51
N GLY A 494 4.30 -4.74 -7.20
CA GLY A 494 5.27 -4.00 -6.39
C GLY A 494 4.70 -2.78 -5.67
N ASN A 495 3.39 -2.57 -5.70
CA ASN A 495 2.76 -1.48 -4.95
C ASN A 495 2.77 -1.76 -3.46
N PHE A 496 2.97 -0.71 -2.64
CA PHE A 496 2.97 -0.81 -1.19
C PHE A 496 1.60 -0.48 -0.61
N TYR A 497 1.24 -1.22 0.45
CA TYR A 497 -0.01 -1.06 1.17
C TYR A 497 0.24 -1.02 2.68
N GLY A 498 -0.56 -0.20 3.37
CA GLY A 498 -0.65 -0.15 4.82
C GLY A 498 -2.00 -0.68 5.30
N TYR A 499 -2.17 -0.75 6.62
CA TYR A 499 -3.45 -1.07 7.24
C TYR A 499 -3.62 -0.32 8.57
N GLU A 500 -4.88 -0.19 8.98
CA GLU A 500 -5.30 0.31 10.29
C GLU A 500 -6.16 -0.76 10.97
N SER A 501 -5.88 -1.03 12.25
CA SER A 501 -6.65 -1.93 13.09
C SER A 501 -7.08 -1.23 14.38
N LYS A 502 -8.32 -1.52 14.82
CA LYS A 502 -8.90 -0.98 16.06
C LYS A 502 -9.53 -2.11 16.86
N SER A 503 -9.16 -2.21 18.14
CA SER A 503 -9.67 -3.25 19.03
C SER A 503 -9.98 -2.67 20.40
N ALA A 504 -11.08 -3.07 21.00
CA ALA A 504 -11.28 -2.82 22.42
C ALA A 504 -10.37 -3.75 23.23
N TYR A 505 -9.96 -3.29 24.40
CA TYR A 505 -9.27 -4.12 25.38
C TYR A 505 -9.89 -4.02 26.76
N TYR A 506 -9.78 -5.12 27.51
CA TYR A 506 -10.22 -5.24 28.90
C TYR A 506 -9.09 -5.87 29.69
N GLY A 507 -8.77 -5.30 30.84
CA GLY A 507 -7.69 -5.78 31.67
C GLY A 507 -8.09 -5.89 33.14
N ALA A 508 -7.54 -6.90 33.80
CA ALA A 508 -7.66 -7.08 35.23
C ALA A 508 -6.29 -7.48 35.82
N HIS A 509 -6.02 -7.05 37.04
CA HIS A 509 -4.93 -7.64 37.79
C HIS A 509 -5.34 -7.96 39.22
N LEU A 510 -4.72 -8.99 39.79
CA LEU A 510 -4.87 -9.38 41.17
C LEU A 510 -3.48 -9.63 41.75
N GLY A 511 -3.20 -9.12 42.94
CA GLY A 511 -1.94 -9.30 43.63
C GLY A 511 -2.15 -9.65 45.10
N ILE A 512 -1.19 -10.42 45.62
CA ILE A 512 -1.06 -10.71 47.04
C ILE A 512 0.41 -10.58 47.41
N GLY A 513 0.69 -10.05 48.59
CA GLY A 513 2.05 -9.95 49.09
C GLY A 513 2.13 -9.72 50.59
N LYS A 514 3.36 -9.68 51.05
CA LYS A 514 3.65 -9.41 52.46
C LYS A 514 4.86 -8.51 52.61
N ILE A 515 4.67 -7.41 53.28
CA ILE A 515 5.73 -6.52 53.71
C ILE A 515 6.26 -7.03 55.08
N ILE A 516 7.57 -7.33 55.13
CA ILE A 516 8.27 -7.84 56.28
C ILE A 516 9.31 -6.80 56.71
N SER A 517 9.16 -6.25 57.88
CA SER A 517 10.15 -5.30 58.42
C SER A 517 11.43 -6.04 58.78
N LEU A 518 12.52 -5.71 58.11
CA LEU A 518 13.85 -6.30 58.34
C LEU A 518 14.61 -5.49 59.43
N SER A 519 14.36 -4.19 59.47
CA SER A 519 14.89 -3.23 60.46
C SER A 519 13.97 -1.99 60.54
N GLU A 520 14.27 -1.06 61.41
CA GLU A 520 13.54 0.22 61.49
C GLU A 520 13.54 0.96 60.13
N SER A 521 14.62 0.85 59.37
CA SER A 521 14.82 1.58 58.11
C SER A 521 14.65 0.72 56.83
N SER A 522 14.34 -0.58 56.96
CA SER A 522 14.32 -1.46 55.77
C SER A 522 13.19 -2.48 55.84
N ASP A 523 12.49 -2.64 54.71
CA ASP A 523 11.43 -3.60 54.53
C ASP A 523 11.72 -4.54 53.32
N LEU A 524 11.29 -5.79 53.45
CA LEU A 524 11.23 -6.76 52.34
C LEU A 524 9.77 -6.97 51.94
N ASP A 525 9.43 -6.69 50.72
CA ASP A 525 8.15 -6.99 50.11
C ASP A 525 8.29 -8.24 49.24
N VAL A 526 7.53 -9.29 49.52
CA VAL A 526 7.45 -10.53 48.73
C VAL A 526 6.05 -10.61 48.15
N TYR A 527 5.93 -10.76 46.84
CA TYR A 527 4.65 -10.67 46.15
C TYR A 527 4.48 -11.67 45.01
N GLY A 528 3.20 -11.96 44.74
CA GLY A 528 2.74 -12.61 43.52
C GLY A 528 1.61 -11.79 42.91
N LYS A 529 1.70 -11.50 41.61
CA LYS A 529 0.72 -10.71 40.87
C LYS A 529 0.33 -11.46 39.59
N PHE A 530 -0.98 -11.59 39.37
CA PHE A 530 -1.55 -12.15 38.14
C PHE A 530 -2.19 -11.01 37.33
N PHE A 531 -1.89 -11.00 36.03
CA PHE A 531 -2.38 -10.00 35.09
C PHE A 531 -3.14 -10.71 33.97
N HIS A 532 -4.33 -10.27 33.67
CA HIS A 532 -5.12 -10.70 32.52
C HIS A 532 -5.45 -9.52 31.63
N THR A 533 -5.22 -9.66 30.33
CA THR A 533 -5.64 -8.69 29.32
C THR A 533 -6.28 -9.40 28.15
N TYR A 534 -7.53 -9.04 27.85
CA TYR A 534 -8.25 -9.48 26.65
C TYR A 534 -8.25 -8.33 25.64
N THR A 535 -7.83 -8.61 24.41
CA THR A 535 -7.91 -7.68 23.28
C THR A 535 -8.83 -8.27 22.22
N GLU A 536 -9.91 -7.56 21.88
CA GLU A 536 -10.88 -8.02 20.88
C GLU A 536 -10.24 -8.21 19.52
N GLY A 537 -10.84 -9.11 18.72
CA GLY A 537 -10.51 -9.27 17.31
C GLY A 537 -10.87 -8.03 16.49
N ASP A 538 -10.40 -8.01 15.25
CA ASP A 538 -10.70 -6.95 14.29
C ASP A 538 -10.65 -7.48 12.86
N SER A 539 -11.37 -6.86 11.94
CA SER A 539 -11.34 -7.20 10.53
C SER A 539 -11.17 -5.96 9.66
N PHE A 540 -10.33 -6.05 8.66
CA PHE A 540 -10.04 -4.96 7.73
C PHE A 540 -9.69 -5.50 6.34
N LYS A 541 -9.57 -4.61 5.35
CA LYS A 541 -9.19 -4.98 4.00
C LYS A 541 -7.93 -4.23 3.55
N VAL A 542 -7.05 -4.95 2.87
CA VAL A 542 -5.86 -4.39 2.21
C VAL A 542 -5.85 -4.87 0.76
N ALA A 543 -5.82 -3.96 -0.20
CA ALA A 543 -5.89 -4.29 -1.62
C ALA A 543 -7.02 -5.27 -1.98
N ASN A 544 -8.19 -5.12 -1.34
CA ASN A 544 -9.37 -5.98 -1.37
C ASN A 544 -9.22 -7.35 -0.68
N ASP A 545 -8.06 -7.75 -0.22
CA ASP A 545 -7.88 -8.94 0.61
C ASP A 545 -8.47 -8.72 2.00
N GLU A 546 -9.19 -9.70 2.50
CA GLU A 546 -9.82 -9.68 3.82
C GLU A 546 -8.87 -10.25 4.86
N PHE A 547 -8.65 -9.50 5.93
CA PHE A 547 -7.84 -9.86 7.08
C PHE A 547 -8.72 -9.89 8.32
N GLU A 548 -8.61 -10.95 9.10
CA GLU A 548 -9.32 -11.11 10.35
C GLU A 548 -8.32 -11.44 11.46
N PHE A 549 -8.25 -10.59 12.48
CA PHE A 549 -7.55 -10.86 13.71
C PHE A 549 -8.47 -11.52 14.70
N ASP A 550 -8.05 -12.62 15.26
CA ASP A 550 -8.71 -13.21 16.42
C ASP A 550 -8.46 -12.38 17.69
N SER A 551 -9.27 -12.63 18.73
CA SER A 551 -9.03 -12.05 20.04
C SER A 551 -7.76 -12.63 20.69
N ILE A 552 -7.05 -11.81 21.47
CA ILE A 552 -5.86 -12.23 22.21
C ILE A 552 -6.17 -12.22 23.70
N ASN A 553 -5.83 -13.32 24.38
CA ASN A 553 -5.80 -13.41 25.82
C ASN A 553 -4.33 -13.42 26.26
N SER A 554 -3.93 -12.50 27.13
CA SER A 554 -2.63 -12.48 27.78
C SER A 554 -2.83 -12.72 29.28
N ASP A 555 -2.20 -13.77 29.79
CA ASP A 555 -2.28 -14.20 31.18
C ASP A 555 -0.87 -14.31 31.75
N ARG A 556 -0.46 -13.33 32.60
CA ARG A 556 0.89 -13.26 33.16
C ARG A 556 0.89 -13.47 34.66
N LEU A 557 1.81 -14.27 35.14
CA LEU A 557 2.10 -14.42 36.56
C LEU A 557 3.48 -13.84 36.84
N ARG A 558 3.55 -12.87 37.75
CA ARG A 558 4.82 -12.29 38.25
C ARG A 558 4.99 -12.64 39.72
N ILE A 559 6.12 -13.23 40.06
CA ILE A 559 6.52 -13.52 41.44
C ILE A 559 7.82 -12.77 41.69
N GLY A 560 7.87 -11.97 42.77
CA GLY A 560 9.03 -11.13 43.01
C GLY A 560 9.28 -10.81 44.46
N ALA A 561 10.43 -10.21 44.68
CA ALA A 561 10.82 -9.67 45.97
C ALA A 561 11.50 -8.31 45.77
N ARG A 562 11.20 -7.37 46.67
CA ARG A 562 11.73 -5.99 46.66
C ARG A 562 12.20 -5.63 48.06
N ILE A 563 13.41 -5.11 48.16
CA ILE A 563 13.94 -4.53 49.41
C ILE A 563 13.89 -3.01 49.31
N THR A 564 13.22 -2.38 50.24
CA THR A 564 13.21 -0.93 50.42
C THR A 564 14.14 -0.57 51.58
N SER A 565 15.01 0.42 51.38
CA SER A 565 15.97 0.91 52.39
C SER A 565 15.78 2.40 52.64
N ASN A 566 16.16 2.87 53.84
CA ASN A 566 16.04 4.26 54.24
C ASN A 566 14.61 4.80 54.23
N LYS A 567 13.63 3.96 54.55
CA LYS A 567 12.18 4.27 54.47
C LYS A 567 11.74 5.49 55.32
N GLU A 568 12.48 5.81 56.36
CA GLU A 568 12.22 6.96 57.25
C GLU A 568 12.88 8.26 56.78
N ASN A 569 13.68 8.21 55.73
CA ASN A 569 14.38 9.36 55.19
C ASN A 569 13.59 10.01 54.04
N LYS A 570 13.90 11.29 53.76
CA LYS A 570 13.38 11.99 52.59
C LYS A 570 13.59 11.25 51.28
N PHE A 571 14.63 10.42 51.21
CA PHE A 571 14.98 9.52 50.13
C PHE A 571 14.96 8.08 50.65
N SER A 572 14.05 7.29 50.11
CA SER A 572 14.10 5.83 50.23
C SER A 572 14.50 5.22 48.90
N THR A 573 15.30 4.18 48.94
CA THR A 573 15.72 3.43 47.73
C THR A 573 15.16 2.02 47.77
N TYR A 574 14.90 1.45 46.60
CA TYR A 574 14.48 0.06 46.54
C TYR A 574 15.13 -0.68 45.37
N TYR A 575 15.27 -1.99 45.57
CA TYR A 575 15.84 -2.94 44.61
C TYR A 575 14.98 -4.19 44.59
N GLY A 576 14.68 -4.70 43.39
CA GLY A 576 13.83 -5.88 43.25
C GLY A 576 14.28 -6.81 42.16
N LEU A 577 13.87 -8.06 42.31
CA LEU A 577 13.99 -9.10 41.32
C LEU A 577 12.63 -9.80 41.21
N ALA A 578 12.23 -10.12 39.98
CA ALA A 578 11.02 -10.88 39.73
C ALA A 578 11.19 -11.85 38.56
N TYR A 579 10.46 -12.92 38.59
CA TYR A 579 10.23 -13.82 37.49
C TYR A 579 8.81 -13.63 36.97
N GLU A 580 8.65 -13.50 35.67
CA GLU A 580 7.37 -13.38 35.00
C GLU A 580 7.21 -14.51 33.96
N TYR A 581 6.02 -15.09 33.90
CA TYR A 581 5.66 -16.08 32.90
C TYR A 581 4.35 -15.67 32.22
N GLU A 582 4.37 -15.57 30.89
CA GLU A 582 3.20 -15.40 30.07
C GLU A 582 2.69 -16.81 29.66
N PHE A 583 1.46 -17.15 30.03
CA PHE A 583 0.85 -18.45 29.75
C PHE A 583 0.21 -18.52 28.38
N ASN A 584 -0.25 -17.40 27.87
CA ASN A 584 -0.99 -17.26 26.63
C ASN A 584 -0.37 -16.10 25.81
N GLY A 585 -1.17 -15.41 25.00
CA GLY A 585 -0.70 -14.30 24.17
C GLY A 585 -0.61 -14.68 22.70
N ASP A 586 -1.36 -15.72 22.32
CA ASP A 586 -1.43 -16.19 20.94
C ASP A 586 -2.19 -15.16 20.09
N ALA A 587 -1.55 -14.70 19.03
CA ALA A 587 -2.10 -13.84 18.01
C ALA A 587 -2.38 -14.65 16.75
N ASP A 588 -3.60 -15.16 16.67
CA ASP A 588 -4.11 -15.85 15.50
C ASP A 588 -4.73 -14.87 14.52
N MET A 589 -4.60 -15.16 13.24
CA MET A 589 -5.27 -14.42 12.18
C MET A 589 -5.54 -15.27 10.95
N THR A 590 -6.50 -14.82 10.15
CA THR A 590 -6.70 -15.30 8.80
C THR A 590 -6.55 -14.18 7.79
N ALA A 591 -6.08 -14.52 6.60
CA ALA A 591 -6.12 -13.64 5.44
C ALA A 591 -6.69 -14.42 4.25
N GLN A 592 -7.69 -13.88 3.58
CA GLN A 592 -8.45 -14.57 2.52
C GLN A 592 -8.99 -15.95 2.95
N GLY A 593 -9.37 -16.10 4.24
CA GLY A 593 -9.84 -17.35 4.83
C GLY A 593 -8.75 -18.42 5.06
N LEU A 594 -7.48 -18.09 4.80
CA LEU A 594 -6.34 -18.97 5.08
C LEU A 594 -5.72 -18.57 6.42
N LYS A 595 -5.48 -19.55 7.30
CA LYS A 595 -4.88 -19.30 8.61
C LYS A 595 -3.38 -19.02 8.50
N ALA A 596 -2.94 -17.89 9.08
CA ALA A 596 -1.52 -17.56 9.23
C ALA A 596 -0.87 -18.37 10.36
N PRO A 597 0.46 -18.52 10.37
CA PRO A 597 1.18 -19.07 11.51
C PRO A 597 0.89 -18.26 12.79
N THR A 598 0.53 -18.96 13.86
CA THR A 598 0.27 -18.34 15.16
C THR A 598 1.53 -17.67 15.70
N GLN A 599 1.41 -16.41 16.12
CA GLN A 599 2.46 -15.69 16.83
C GLN A 599 2.11 -15.66 18.32
N SER A 600 3.07 -15.85 19.21
CA SER A 600 2.77 -15.96 20.64
C SER A 600 3.72 -15.12 21.49
N LEU A 601 3.18 -14.54 22.55
CA LEU A 601 3.95 -13.86 23.61
C LEU A 601 4.32 -14.81 24.74
N GLN A 602 3.96 -16.10 24.63
CA GLN A 602 4.16 -17.11 25.66
C GLN A 602 5.65 -17.28 25.97
N GLY A 603 6.00 -17.22 27.25
CA GLY A 603 7.35 -17.49 27.66
C GLY A 603 7.75 -16.86 28.99
N SER A 604 9.01 -17.04 29.32
CA SER A 604 9.63 -16.65 30.60
C SER A 604 10.41 -15.36 30.45
N SER A 605 10.32 -14.49 31.47
CA SER A 605 11.16 -13.30 31.58
C SER A 605 11.63 -13.09 33.02
N VAL A 606 12.83 -12.59 33.17
CA VAL A 606 13.37 -12.12 34.45
C VAL A 606 13.39 -10.59 34.43
N MET A 607 12.95 -9.98 35.50
CA MET A 607 12.92 -8.53 35.69
C MET A 607 13.83 -8.15 36.88
N ALA A 608 14.72 -7.19 36.67
CA ALA A 608 15.43 -6.49 37.74
C ALA A 608 14.94 -5.04 37.80
N GLU A 609 14.76 -4.54 38.99
CA GLU A 609 14.36 -3.14 39.20
C GLU A 609 15.24 -2.41 40.20
N VAL A 610 15.38 -1.11 40.00
CA VAL A 610 15.95 -0.16 40.94
C VAL A 610 15.13 1.10 40.91
N GLY A 611 14.86 1.67 42.08
CA GLY A 611 14.12 2.90 42.16
C GLY A 611 14.35 3.66 43.45
N PHE A 612 13.79 4.83 43.51
CA PHE A 612 13.78 5.64 44.72
C PHE A 612 12.48 6.45 44.83
N ASN A 613 12.07 6.63 46.08
CA ASN A 613 10.98 7.51 46.43
C ASN A 613 11.54 8.74 47.13
N TYR A 614 10.99 9.93 46.82
CA TYR A 614 11.39 11.19 47.40
C TYR A 614 10.18 11.96 47.94
N GLN A 615 10.21 12.27 49.24
CA GLN A 615 9.26 13.15 49.91
C GLN A 615 10.02 14.30 50.53
N PRO A 616 9.79 15.57 50.11
CA PRO A 616 10.62 16.73 50.55
C PRO A 616 10.70 16.93 52.06
N THR A 617 9.58 16.70 52.76
CA THR A 617 9.48 16.68 54.25
C THR A 617 8.47 15.58 54.64
N PRO A 618 8.52 15.06 55.88
CA PRO A 618 7.53 14.08 56.35
C PRO A 618 6.07 14.55 56.27
N THR A 619 5.86 15.87 56.25
CA THR A 619 4.53 16.49 56.10
C THR A 619 4.30 17.10 54.74
N SER A 620 5.18 16.83 53.76
CA SER A 620 5.00 17.31 52.39
C SER A 620 3.78 16.66 51.76
N PRO A 621 2.87 17.43 51.15
CA PRO A 621 1.78 16.82 50.38
C PRO A 621 2.25 16.19 49.07
N TRP A 622 3.50 16.43 48.67
CA TRP A 622 4.09 15.85 47.46
C TRP A 622 4.98 14.66 47.77
N SER A 623 4.81 13.60 47.02
CA SER A 623 5.75 12.48 46.89
C SER A 623 6.06 12.20 45.42
N PHE A 624 7.29 11.75 45.18
CA PHE A 624 7.79 11.41 43.84
C PHE A 624 8.44 10.02 43.86
N ASP A 625 8.12 9.20 42.84
CA ASP A 625 8.74 7.88 42.66
C ASP A 625 9.43 7.82 41.28
N LEU A 626 10.63 7.30 41.24
CA LEU A 626 11.34 6.94 40.02
C LEU A 626 11.73 5.46 40.07
N ASN A 627 11.36 4.72 39.04
CA ASN A 627 11.68 3.31 38.90
C ASN A 627 12.32 3.05 37.52
N MET A 628 13.36 2.22 37.51
CA MET A 628 13.98 1.71 36.30
C MET A 628 13.97 0.18 36.34
N ARG A 629 13.66 -0.45 35.19
CA ARG A 629 13.58 -1.90 35.03
C ARG A 629 14.35 -2.38 33.82
N GLY A 630 15.00 -3.52 33.97
CA GLY A 630 15.58 -4.30 32.89
C GLY A 630 14.90 -5.65 32.80
N TYR A 631 14.69 -6.13 31.59
CA TYR A 631 14.06 -7.43 31.31
C TYR A 631 14.98 -8.28 30.45
N ALA A 632 14.97 -9.59 30.70
CA ALA A 632 15.68 -10.61 29.92
C ALA A 632 14.82 -11.87 29.81
N GLY A 633 14.78 -12.49 28.65
CA GLY A 633 13.95 -13.65 28.31
C GLY A 633 13.06 -13.35 27.12
N GLU A 634 11.81 -13.77 27.13
CA GLU A 634 10.82 -13.51 26.09
C GLU A 634 10.59 -11.99 25.88
N ARG A 635 10.41 -11.26 26.96
CA ARG A 635 10.50 -9.82 26.97
C ARG A 635 11.92 -9.38 27.27
N GLN A 636 12.50 -8.56 26.42
CA GLN A 636 13.86 -8.01 26.57
C GLN A 636 13.80 -6.47 26.53
N GLY A 637 14.81 -5.82 27.14
CA GLY A 637 14.96 -4.37 27.08
C GLY A 637 14.80 -3.70 28.44
N GLY A 638 14.35 -2.44 28.43
CA GLY A 638 14.24 -1.67 29.66
C GLY A 638 13.08 -0.67 29.63
N SER A 639 12.69 -0.28 30.82
CA SER A 639 11.69 0.75 31.04
C SER A 639 12.05 1.66 32.21
N PHE A 640 11.44 2.84 32.22
CA PHE A 640 11.46 3.71 33.38
C PHE A 640 10.05 4.20 33.70
N ASN A 641 9.78 4.48 34.96
CA ASN A 641 8.52 5.04 35.43
C ASN A 641 8.82 6.22 36.36
N VAL A 642 8.09 7.32 36.18
CA VAL A 642 8.12 8.48 37.04
C VAL A 642 6.69 8.79 37.50
N GLN A 643 6.45 8.85 38.78
CA GLN A 643 5.16 9.20 39.35
C GLN A 643 5.30 10.40 40.29
N ALA A 644 4.35 11.31 40.23
CA ALA A 644 4.13 12.36 41.20
C ALA A 644 2.75 12.18 41.87
N THR A 645 2.71 12.23 43.17
CA THR A 645 1.48 12.15 43.99
C THR A 645 1.34 13.39 44.85
N TYR A 646 0.13 13.92 44.94
CA TYR A 646 -0.23 15.02 45.82
C TYR A 646 -1.38 14.59 46.73
N THR A 647 -1.19 14.71 48.04
CA THR A 647 -2.18 14.42 49.09
C THR A 647 -2.78 15.71 49.62
N PHE A 648 -4.11 15.80 49.65
CA PHE A 648 -4.86 16.97 50.09
C PHE A 648 -5.04 16.99 51.62
#